data_202e26c5bc71f91a4a4b5a74775e42ba
#
_entry.id   202e26c5bc71f91a4a4b5a74775e42ba
#
_cell.length_a   1.000
_cell.length_b   1.000
_cell.length_c   1.000
_cell.angle_alpha   90.00
_cell.angle_beta   90.00
_cell.angle_gamma   90.00
#
_symmetry.space_group_name_H-M   'P 1'
#
loop_
_entity.id
_entity.type
_entity.pdbx_description
1 polymer ?
#
loop_
_entity_poly.entity_id
_entity_poly.type
_entity_poly.pdbx_seq_one_letter_code
_entity_poly.pdbx_strand_id
1 'polypeptide(L)'
;MRYGYFDNEHREYVIDRVDVPVSWTNYIGLKDMYGVFNHTAGGYLLYKTPEYHRITRFRPNGVPMDGPGHYVYLRDQDTGDYWSISWQPVGKPKEHFSCRHGLSYIKYHSDYAGIDAEQKLFVAMDDPVEIWDVKLRNDSDKVRHLSVFTYLEFSFHQVDMDNKNFQMSLYATGSRYEDGVIENDLYYEEDGYQFFTSDFTPNGFDSLRDSFIGGYRTERNPLVVEAGVCGGSFEKGGNHCGVLQKVLTLQPGEETRLLFLLGEGGIEAGRKMRQKYTQARADEDFARLLKFWDNKLSCLQVSTPNEGMNTELNIWNLYQSEINVMFSRFTSFIEVGGRTGLGYRDTAQDAMTIPHSNPDKCRGRIIELLRALTKEGYGLHLFEPRWFEPEEKPQSFKSPTVVPTPDKSQIVHGLKGACADDALWLVTAIVQYIRETGDMAFAHQVVTYADGGEGTVYEHMKRILDFSARQVGINGICKGLRADWNDCLNLGGGESAMVSFLHHWALRNFIALAEQLGEMKDAAEYTKIAEHVKEVSESVLWDGKWYIRGITAGNRKIGTQADTEGRVHMESNTWAVLSGVADHEHGISAMDSVDEYLYTPYGLMLNAPCFTTPDDSIGFVTRVYPGLKENGAVFSHPNPWAWCAEAILGRGSRAMKFYNALCPALQNDIIEVRQSEPYSYCQFVVGKDHTAYGRARHPFMTGSSGWAYFAATQYMLGIRPDFDGITVDPCIPADWKEFSVSRKWRGAEYHIHVTNPDAVEKGVKSITMNGRQVRKLPVLPVGTVCDVEVVMG
;
A
#
# COMPACT_ATOMS: atom_id res chain seq x y z
N MET A 1 16.86 -3.16 19.65
CA MET A 1 17.64 -1.92 19.39
C MET A 1 16.91 -1.10 18.34
N ARG A 2 16.94 0.23 18.47
CA ARG A 2 16.37 1.15 17.46
C ARG A 2 17.39 1.43 16.37
N TYR A 3 16.90 1.65 15.15
CA TYR A 3 17.67 2.07 13.97
C TYR A 3 17.20 3.42 13.44
N GLY A 4 16.32 4.08 14.22
CA GLY A 4 15.73 5.36 13.91
C GLY A 4 14.58 5.68 14.87
N TYR A 5 13.88 6.77 14.59
CA TYR A 5 12.80 7.26 15.44
C TYR A 5 11.72 7.98 14.63
N PHE A 6 10.51 8.06 15.20
CA PHE A 6 9.40 8.83 14.66
C PHE A 6 9.55 10.31 15.01
N ASP A 7 9.57 11.15 14.00
CA ASP A 7 9.45 12.61 14.10
C ASP A 7 8.01 12.99 13.70
N ASN A 8 7.08 12.82 14.65
CA ASN A 8 5.64 13.02 14.39
C ASN A 8 5.30 14.49 14.08
N GLU A 9 6.10 15.45 14.54
CA GLU A 9 5.90 16.88 14.26
C GLU A 9 6.11 17.16 12.77
N HIS A 10 7.16 16.58 12.17
CA HIS A 10 7.46 16.72 10.75
C HIS A 10 6.82 15.62 9.90
N ARG A 11 6.16 14.62 10.50
CA ARG A 11 5.58 13.44 9.83
C ARG A 11 6.63 12.67 9.03
N GLU A 12 7.78 12.49 9.65
CA GLU A 12 8.92 11.75 9.11
C GLU A 12 9.28 10.57 10.02
N TYR A 13 9.82 9.53 9.43
CA TYR A 13 10.60 8.54 10.15
C TYR A 13 12.08 8.77 9.83
N VAL A 14 12.89 9.01 10.87
CA VAL A 14 14.32 9.32 10.75
C VAL A 14 15.12 8.05 10.97
N ILE A 15 15.84 7.62 9.94
CA ILE A 15 16.79 6.51 9.97
C ILE A 15 18.17 7.14 10.22
N ASP A 16 18.80 6.83 11.34
CA ASP A 16 20.08 7.42 11.75
C ASP A 16 21.27 6.45 11.64
N ARG A 17 21.04 5.31 10.96
CA ARG A 17 22.04 4.26 10.72
C ARG A 17 21.99 3.80 9.28
N VAL A 18 23.17 3.48 8.73
CA VAL A 18 23.30 2.93 7.38
C VAL A 18 23.08 1.41 7.31
N ASP A 19 23.26 0.71 8.46
CA ASP A 19 23.27 -0.75 8.57
C ASP A 19 21.93 -1.34 9.00
N VAL A 20 20.82 -0.79 8.51
CA VAL A 20 19.50 -1.40 8.74
C VAL A 20 19.47 -2.84 8.20
N PRO A 21 18.73 -3.76 8.83
CA PRO A 21 18.82 -5.19 8.52
C PRO A 21 18.41 -5.58 7.11
N VAL A 22 17.52 -4.80 6.48
CA VAL A 22 17.03 -4.93 5.10
C VAL A 22 16.87 -3.55 4.49
N SER A 23 16.68 -3.45 3.18
CA SER A 23 16.38 -2.17 2.52
C SER A 23 15.04 -1.62 3.01
N TRP A 24 15.06 -0.53 3.78
CA TRP A 24 13.87 0.18 4.22
C TRP A 24 13.45 1.18 3.17
N THR A 25 12.20 1.11 2.74
CA THR A 25 11.69 1.79 1.56
C THR A 25 10.67 2.87 1.88
N ASN A 26 10.55 3.83 0.96
CA ASN A 26 9.45 4.79 0.92
C ASN A 26 9.05 5.07 -0.53
N TYR A 27 7.88 5.64 -0.72
CA TYR A 27 7.27 5.91 -2.02
C TYR A 27 7.22 7.41 -2.29
N ILE A 28 7.44 7.81 -3.55
CA ILE A 28 7.30 9.19 -4.02
C ILE A 28 6.35 9.26 -5.21
N GLY A 29 5.71 10.42 -5.40
CA GLY A 29 4.78 10.64 -6.52
C GLY A 29 3.31 10.42 -6.17
N LEU A 30 2.43 11.15 -6.87
CA LEU A 30 0.99 11.21 -6.56
C LEU A 30 0.07 11.02 -7.76
N LYS A 31 0.58 11.11 -8.99
CA LYS A 31 -0.20 11.03 -10.21
C LYS A 31 0.35 9.95 -11.14
N ASP A 32 0.96 10.37 -12.22
CA ASP A 32 1.41 9.45 -13.27
C ASP A 32 2.85 8.97 -13.06
N MET A 33 3.68 9.74 -12.39
CA MET A 33 5.07 9.39 -12.09
C MET A 33 5.20 8.94 -10.64
N TYR A 34 5.81 7.79 -10.43
CA TYR A 34 5.96 7.14 -9.13
C TYR A 34 7.36 6.58 -8.96
N GLY A 35 7.86 6.63 -7.73
CA GLY A 35 9.14 6.02 -7.38
C GLY A 35 9.09 5.28 -6.06
N VAL A 36 9.97 4.30 -5.90
CA VAL A 36 10.25 3.61 -4.64
C VAL A 36 11.75 3.56 -4.42
N PHE A 37 12.19 4.07 -3.27
CA PHE A 37 13.61 4.16 -2.93
C PHE A 37 13.86 3.74 -1.50
N ASN A 38 15.05 3.19 -1.24
CA ASN A 38 15.46 2.80 0.09
C ASN A 38 16.23 3.92 0.81
N HIS A 39 16.60 3.65 2.06
CA HIS A 39 17.32 4.57 2.94
C HIS A 39 18.73 4.96 2.45
N THR A 40 19.24 4.34 1.40
CA THR A 40 20.55 4.64 0.79
C THR A 40 20.46 5.01 -0.69
N ALA A 41 19.27 5.48 -1.14
CA ALA A 41 18.93 5.94 -2.48
C ALA A 41 18.95 4.88 -3.60
N GLY A 42 19.01 3.60 -3.26
CA GLY A 42 18.71 2.51 -4.21
C GLY A 42 17.23 2.47 -4.50
N GLY A 43 16.84 2.26 -5.77
CA GLY A 43 15.44 2.25 -6.15
C GLY A 43 15.18 2.59 -7.60
N TYR A 44 13.93 2.82 -7.93
CA TYR A 44 13.51 3.06 -9.31
C TYR A 44 12.32 4.01 -9.43
N LEU A 45 12.22 4.61 -10.61
CA LEU A 45 11.14 5.47 -11.04
C LEU A 45 10.38 4.83 -12.19
N LEU A 46 9.06 5.06 -12.26
CA LEU A 46 8.18 4.59 -13.33
C LEU A 46 7.15 5.66 -13.71
N TYR A 47 6.59 5.55 -14.91
CA TYR A 47 5.51 6.39 -15.41
C TYR A 47 4.28 5.55 -15.74
N LYS A 48 3.15 5.81 -15.06
CA LYS A 48 1.85 5.15 -15.21
C LYS A 48 1.81 3.64 -14.90
N THR A 49 2.73 2.85 -15.44
CA THR A 49 2.71 1.39 -15.30
C THR A 49 4.08 0.86 -14.87
N PRO A 50 4.16 -0.02 -13.87
CA PRO A 50 5.42 -0.54 -13.37
C PRO A 50 6.11 -1.49 -14.34
N GLU A 51 5.36 -2.23 -15.16
CA GLU A 51 5.91 -3.22 -16.09
C GLU A 51 6.28 -2.59 -17.43
N TYR A 52 5.42 -1.72 -18.00
CA TYR A 52 5.54 -1.26 -19.39
C TYR A 52 6.15 0.12 -19.54
N HIS A 53 6.38 0.87 -18.48
CA HIS A 53 7.03 2.18 -18.57
C HIS A 53 7.94 2.47 -17.37
N ARG A 54 8.96 1.64 -17.25
CA ARG A 54 10.05 1.85 -16.29
C ARG A 54 10.96 2.97 -16.79
N ILE A 55 11.27 3.93 -15.92
CA ILE A 55 12.16 5.05 -16.25
C ILE A 55 13.59 4.71 -15.88
N THR A 56 13.81 4.28 -14.63
CA THR A 56 15.16 3.94 -14.17
C THR A 56 15.29 2.46 -13.82
N ARG A 57 16.47 1.92 -14.05
CA ARG A 57 16.80 0.52 -13.80
C ARG A 57 17.00 0.27 -12.30
N PHE A 58 16.54 -0.88 -11.88
CA PHE A 58 16.75 -1.40 -10.53
C PHE A 58 16.82 -2.93 -10.59
N ARG A 59 17.79 -3.52 -9.88
CA ARG A 59 18.00 -4.97 -9.84
C ARG A 59 18.14 -5.40 -8.38
N PRO A 60 17.10 -5.97 -7.79
CA PRO A 60 17.16 -6.46 -6.43
C PRO A 60 18.07 -7.69 -6.38
N ASN A 61 18.88 -7.78 -5.36
CA ASN A 61 19.74 -8.94 -5.10
C ASN A 61 19.40 -9.67 -3.81
N GLY A 62 18.33 -9.24 -3.12
CA GLY A 62 17.83 -9.86 -1.90
C GLY A 62 18.67 -9.58 -0.64
N VAL A 63 19.67 -8.73 -0.72
CA VAL A 63 20.45 -8.22 0.41
C VAL A 63 20.26 -6.71 0.56
N PRO A 64 20.66 -6.06 1.66
CA PRO A 64 20.42 -4.63 1.87
C PRO A 64 20.92 -3.69 0.78
N MET A 65 21.89 -4.11 0.00
CA MET A 65 22.51 -3.31 -1.06
C MET A 65 21.81 -3.53 -2.39
N ASP A 66 20.66 -2.92 -2.56
CA ASP A 66 19.92 -2.92 -3.81
C ASP A 66 20.33 -1.72 -4.66
N GLY A 67 20.58 -1.94 -5.93
CA GLY A 67 21.00 -0.93 -6.88
C GLY A 67 20.63 -1.30 -8.32
N PRO A 68 20.83 -0.39 -9.28
CA PRO A 68 21.24 1.01 -9.10
C PRO A 68 20.17 1.86 -8.43
N GLY A 69 20.52 3.13 -8.21
CA GLY A 69 19.64 4.12 -7.58
C GLY A 69 19.91 5.52 -8.12
N HIS A 70 19.41 6.52 -7.40
CA HIS A 70 19.54 7.93 -7.73
C HIS A 70 20.63 8.57 -6.86
N TYR A 71 21.89 8.48 -7.31
CA TYR A 71 23.05 8.81 -6.51
C TYR A 71 23.62 10.17 -6.84
N VAL A 72 24.17 10.86 -5.82
CA VAL A 72 24.98 12.06 -5.95
C VAL A 72 26.32 11.81 -5.30
N TYR A 73 27.38 11.86 -6.12
CA TYR A 73 28.77 11.82 -5.66
C TYR A 73 29.30 13.22 -5.45
N LEU A 74 30.09 13.38 -4.41
CA LEU A 74 30.88 14.55 -4.14
C LEU A 74 32.35 14.17 -4.21
N ARG A 75 33.18 14.98 -4.87
CA ARG A 75 34.61 14.78 -4.95
C ARG A 75 35.33 16.08 -4.61
N ASP A 76 36.22 15.98 -3.66
CA ASP A 76 37.16 17.05 -3.35
C ASP A 76 38.26 17.07 -4.42
N GLN A 77 38.40 18.20 -5.14
CA GLN A 77 39.33 18.32 -6.25
C GLN A 77 40.78 18.46 -5.79
N ASP A 78 41.01 18.96 -4.58
CA ASP A 78 42.33 19.19 -4.01
C ASP A 78 42.98 17.90 -3.51
N THR A 79 42.15 17.02 -2.93
CA THR A 79 42.62 15.75 -2.33
C THR A 79 42.40 14.54 -3.24
N GLY A 80 41.46 14.62 -4.17
CA GLY A 80 40.96 13.50 -4.94
C GLY A 80 40.05 12.56 -4.18
N ASP A 81 39.72 12.85 -2.91
CA ASP A 81 38.79 12.05 -2.11
C ASP A 81 37.35 12.25 -2.60
N TYR A 82 36.54 11.17 -2.57
CA TYR A 82 35.14 11.22 -3.00
C TYR A 82 34.24 10.35 -2.16
N TRP A 83 32.95 10.73 -2.07
CA TRP A 83 31.90 10.03 -1.34
C TRP A 83 30.54 10.26 -2.00
N SER A 84 29.50 9.59 -1.52
CA SER A 84 28.12 9.82 -1.91
C SER A 84 27.29 10.37 -0.77
N ILE A 85 26.34 11.26 -1.03
CA ILE A 85 25.47 11.87 0.01
C ILE A 85 24.68 10.79 0.75
N SER A 86 24.06 9.87 0.01
CA SER A 86 23.21 8.80 0.52
C SER A 86 23.96 7.61 1.15
N TRP A 87 25.26 7.73 1.44
CA TRP A 87 26.20 6.69 1.85
C TRP A 87 26.52 5.70 0.73
N GLN A 88 25.54 4.93 0.24
CA GLN A 88 25.73 4.17 -1.02
C GLN A 88 25.81 5.14 -2.22
N PRO A 89 26.51 4.74 -3.31
CA PRO A 89 27.20 3.45 -3.50
C PRO A 89 28.63 3.41 -2.96
N VAL A 90 29.24 4.55 -2.62
CA VAL A 90 30.67 4.60 -2.19
C VAL A 90 30.88 3.89 -0.84
N GLY A 91 29.96 4.06 0.10
CA GLY A 91 29.98 3.35 1.39
C GLY A 91 31.06 3.82 2.35
N LYS A 92 31.52 5.07 2.29
CA LYS A 92 32.47 5.63 3.24
C LYS A 92 31.82 5.94 4.59
N PRO A 93 32.52 5.73 5.69
CA PRO A 93 32.05 6.17 7.01
C PRO A 93 31.78 7.68 7.00
N LYS A 94 30.68 8.09 7.63
CA LYS A 94 30.25 9.48 7.77
C LYS A 94 30.42 9.95 9.21
N GLU A 95 30.65 11.25 9.41
CA GLU A 95 30.60 11.88 10.71
C GLU A 95 29.17 11.90 11.24
N HIS A 96 28.24 12.20 10.36
CA HIS A 96 26.81 12.06 10.59
C HIS A 96 26.13 11.49 9.34
N PHE A 97 25.06 10.70 9.55
CA PHE A 97 24.17 10.21 8.49
C PHE A 97 22.74 10.17 8.98
N SER A 98 21.81 10.63 8.17
CA SER A 98 20.39 10.33 8.36
C SER A 98 19.68 10.20 7.01
N CYS A 99 18.67 9.34 6.99
CA CYS A 99 17.68 9.31 5.94
C CYS A 99 16.31 9.59 6.55
N ARG A 100 15.57 10.56 6.00
CA ARG A 100 14.24 10.92 6.45
C ARG A 100 13.22 10.48 5.42
N HIS A 101 12.41 9.51 5.77
CA HIS A 101 11.25 9.09 4.99
C HIS A 101 10.05 9.94 5.40
N GLY A 102 9.64 10.83 4.51
CA GLY A 102 8.45 11.65 4.69
C GLY A 102 7.31 11.21 3.77
N LEU A 103 6.20 11.94 3.79
CA LEU A 103 5.02 11.59 3.01
C LEU A 103 5.21 11.98 1.54
N SER A 104 5.53 10.99 0.71
CA SER A 104 5.86 11.09 -0.72
C SER A 104 7.15 11.86 -1.05
N TYR A 105 8.09 11.90 -0.12
CA TYR A 105 9.45 12.40 -0.35
C TYR A 105 10.48 11.67 0.52
N ILE A 106 11.75 11.80 0.17
CA ILE A 106 12.88 11.25 0.93
C ILE A 106 13.98 12.30 0.99
N LYS A 107 14.65 12.43 2.15
CA LYS A 107 15.84 13.25 2.35
C LYS A 107 16.99 12.40 2.83
N TYR A 108 18.11 12.49 2.15
CA TYR A 108 19.39 11.92 2.58
C TYR A 108 20.28 13.06 3.06
N HIS A 109 20.83 12.94 4.23
CA HIS A 109 21.74 13.93 4.80
C HIS A 109 22.99 13.27 5.33
N SER A 110 24.15 13.89 5.10
CA SER A 110 25.40 13.40 5.65
C SER A 110 26.46 14.49 5.77
N ASP A 111 27.26 14.38 6.83
CA ASP A 111 28.44 15.17 7.05
C ASP A 111 29.69 14.32 6.74
N TYR A 112 30.55 14.84 5.88
CA TYR A 112 31.82 14.19 5.56
C TYR A 112 32.89 15.22 5.23
N ALA A 113 34.04 15.09 5.86
CA ALA A 113 35.23 15.94 5.61
C ALA A 113 34.92 17.44 5.67
N GLY A 114 34.01 17.88 6.57
CA GLY A 114 33.60 19.27 6.75
C GLY A 114 32.66 19.80 5.65
N ILE A 115 32.04 18.93 4.89
CA ILE A 115 30.93 19.26 3.97
C ILE A 115 29.63 18.66 4.49
N ASP A 116 28.67 19.53 4.81
CA ASP A 116 27.29 19.19 5.08
C ASP A 116 26.56 19.07 3.74
N ALA A 117 25.85 17.95 3.53
CA ALA A 117 25.21 17.66 2.27
C ALA A 117 23.82 17.02 2.46
N GLU A 118 22.81 17.58 1.79
CA GLU A 118 21.45 17.04 1.72
C GLU A 118 21.07 16.77 0.27
N GLN A 119 20.40 15.62 0.02
CA GLN A 119 19.71 15.30 -1.23
C GLN A 119 18.27 14.98 -0.90
N LYS A 120 17.31 15.74 -1.44
CA LYS A 120 15.88 15.48 -1.31
C LYS A 120 15.30 15.03 -2.65
N LEU A 121 14.55 13.93 -2.63
CA LEU A 121 13.83 13.37 -3.79
C LEU A 121 12.32 13.53 -3.60
N PHE A 122 11.64 14.09 -4.59
CA PHE A 122 10.18 14.13 -4.68
C PHE A 122 9.73 14.32 -6.13
N VAL A 123 8.47 14.03 -6.43
CA VAL A 123 7.89 14.24 -7.77
C VAL A 123 7.05 15.52 -7.75
N ALA A 124 7.19 16.32 -8.80
CA ALA A 124 6.43 17.55 -8.98
C ALA A 124 4.91 17.30 -8.99
N MET A 125 4.14 18.27 -8.49
CA MET A 125 2.69 18.11 -8.31
C MET A 125 1.90 18.14 -9.63
N ASP A 126 2.40 18.84 -10.64
CA ASP A 126 1.66 19.11 -11.89
C ASP A 126 2.24 18.39 -13.11
N ASP A 127 3.51 18.01 -13.08
CA ASP A 127 4.20 17.40 -14.20
C ASP A 127 4.84 16.06 -13.80
N PRO A 128 5.03 15.12 -14.74
CA PRO A 128 5.74 13.87 -14.50
C PRO A 128 7.27 14.12 -14.48
N VAL A 129 7.73 14.79 -13.44
CA VAL A 129 9.13 15.17 -13.23
C VAL A 129 9.54 14.89 -11.79
N GLU A 130 10.55 14.06 -11.62
CA GLU A 130 11.25 13.90 -10.33
C GLU A 130 12.26 15.04 -10.16
N ILE A 131 12.25 15.62 -8.97
CA ILE A 131 13.16 16.70 -8.57
C ILE A 131 14.15 16.16 -7.55
N TRP A 132 15.45 16.30 -7.86
CA TRP A 132 16.54 16.08 -6.91
C TRP A 132 17.02 17.45 -6.44
N ASP A 133 16.70 17.79 -5.21
CA ASP A 133 17.07 19.05 -4.59
C ASP A 133 18.30 18.81 -3.69
N VAL A 134 19.45 19.27 -4.14
CA VAL A 134 20.75 19.05 -3.50
C VAL A 134 21.26 20.33 -2.88
N LYS A 135 21.53 20.31 -1.57
CA LYS A 135 22.13 21.41 -0.83
C LYS A 135 23.47 20.98 -0.27
N LEU A 136 24.45 21.88 -0.39
CA LEU A 136 25.82 21.67 0.10
C LEU A 136 26.27 22.90 0.88
N ARG A 137 26.87 22.69 2.05
CA ARG A 137 27.47 23.74 2.87
C ARG A 137 28.90 23.36 3.26
N ASN A 138 29.81 24.32 3.14
CA ASN A 138 31.18 24.15 3.62
C ASN A 138 31.30 24.54 5.10
N ASP A 139 31.31 23.57 5.99
CA ASP A 139 31.47 23.78 7.43
C ASP A 139 32.94 23.76 7.87
N SER A 140 33.87 23.59 6.94
CA SER A 140 35.31 23.66 7.25
C SER A 140 35.81 25.11 7.28
N ASP A 141 36.98 25.30 7.79
CA ASP A 141 37.68 26.57 7.85
C ASP A 141 38.47 26.92 6.56
N LYS A 142 38.33 26.11 5.50
CA LYS A 142 39.08 26.21 4.23
C LYS A 142 38.13 26.42 3.07
N VAL A 143 38.64 27.08 2.03
CA VAL A 143 37.99 27.05 0.70
C VAL A 143 38.00 25.61 0.19
N ARG A 144 36.87 25.15 -0.35
CA ARG A 144 36.74 23.80 -0.87
C ARG A 144 36.45 23.85 -2.39
N HIS A 145 37.17 23.06 -3.14
CA HIS A 145 36.95 22.89 -4.57
C HIS A 145 36.31 21.53 -4.78
N LEU A 146 35.02 21.52 -5.13
CA LEU A 146 34.22 20.30 -5.22
C LEU A 146 33.75 20.04 -6.65
N SER A 147 33.66 18.79 -7.02
CA SER A 147 32.84 18.33 -8.16
C SER A 147 31.67 17.49 -7.64
N VAL A 148 30.47 17.81 -8.12
CA VAL A 148 29.24 17.07 -7.91
C VAL A 148 28.97 16.26 -9.17
N PHE A 149 28.70 14.95 -9.03
CA PHE A 149 28.29 14.07 -10.13
C PHE A 149 26.99 13.39 -9.74
N THR A 150 26.00 13.43 -10.62
CA THR A 150 24.79 12.60 -10.48
C THR A 150 25.02 11.24 -11.10
N TYR A 151 24.20 10.26 -10.74
CA TYR A 151 24.16 8.96 -11.41
C TYR A 151 22.78 8.32 -11.30
N LEU A 152 22.25 7.92 -12.43
CA LEU A 152 21.12 7.00 -12.58
C LEU A 152 21.36 6.10 -13.79
N GLU A 153 20.71 4.94 -13.86
CA GLU A 153 20.68 4.12 -15.07
C GLU A 153 19.29 4.19 -15.71
N PHE A 154 19.21 4.50 -17.00
CA PHE A 154 17.95 4.43 -17.73
C PHE A 154 17.56 2.98 -17.98
N SER A 155 16.27 2.66 -17.78
CA SER A 155 15.71 1.37 -18.11
C SER A 155 15.27 1.32 -19.57
N PHE A 156 15.32 0.13 -20.12
CA PHE A 156 14.49 -0.21 -21.27
C PHE A 156 13.06 -0.36 -20.74
N HIS A 157 12.15 0.47 -21.18
CA HIS A 157 10.87 0.73 -20.53
C HIS A 157 10.09 -0.51 -20.04
N GLN A 158 10.15 -1.64 -20.73
CA GLN A 158 9.55 -2.89 -20.26
C GLN A 158 10.53 -3.65 -19.36
N VAL A 159 10.19 -3.78 -18.08
CA VAL A 159 11.06 -4.32 -17.06
C VAL A 159 11.46 -5.79 -17.27
N ASP A 160 10.56 -6.60 -17.80
CA ASP A 160 10.84 -8.00 -18.08
C ASP A 160 11.86 -8.17 -19.20
N MET A 161 11.77 -7.33 -20.25
CA MET A 161 12.74 -7.31 -21.33
C MET A 161 14.11 -6.85 -20.82
N ASP A 162 14.17 -5.79 -20.01
CA ASP A 162 15.41 -5.28 -19.44
C ASP A 162 16.09 -6.31 -18.51
N ASN A 163 15.30 -7.07 -17.74
CA ASN A 163 15.83 -8.07 -16.81
C ASN A 163 16.18 -9.41 -17.46
N LYS A 164 15.38 -9.87 -18.43
CA LYS A 164 15.52 -11.21 -19.05
C LYS A 164 16.36 -11.20 -20.33
N ASN A 165 16.30 -10.10 -21.10
CA ASN A 165 17.01 -9.97 -22.37
C ASN A 165 17.65 -8.59 -22.50
N PHE A 166 18.74 -8.38 -21.79
CA PHE A 166 19.50 -7.13 -21.78
C PHE A 166 20.01 -6.70 -23.18
N GLN A 167 20.05 -7.63 -24.13
CA GLN A 167 20.43 -7.35 -25.51
C GLN A 167 19.55 -6.27 -26.14
N MET A 168 18.25 -6.23 -25.84
CA MET A 168 17.36 -5.21 -26.38
C MET A 168 17.73 -3.81 -25.88
N SER A 169 18.11 -3.67 -24.60
CA SER A 169 18.59 -2.41 -24.05
C SER A 169 19.85 -1.93 -24.78
N LEU A 170 20.75 -2.83 -25.16
CA LEU A 170 22.00 -2.50 -25.86
C LEU A 170 21.81 -2.06 -27.33
N TYR A 171 20.73 -2.50 -27.98
CA TYR A 171 20.57 -2.27 -29.43
C TYR A 171 19.39 -1.36 -29.80
N ALA A 172 18.40 -1.21 -28.91
CA ALA A 172 17.19 -0.45 -29.18
C ALA A 172 17.13 0.91 -28.50
N THR A 173 18.06 1.20 -27.58
CA THR A 173 18.15 2.48 -26.89
C THR A 173 19.23 3.37 -27.47
N GLY A 174 19.08 4.68 -27.30
CA GLY A 174 20.06 5.66 -27.69
C GLY A 174 20.13 6.79 -26.68
N SER A 175 21.22 7.53 -26.68
CA SER A 175 21.30 8.76 -25.91
C SER A 175 21.91 9.89 -26.75
N ARG A 176 21.54 11.11 -26.39
CA ARG A 176 22.17 12.35 -26.91
C ARG A 176 22.19 13.41 -25.83
N TYR A 177 23.04 14.39 -26.04
CA TYR A 177 23.17 15.54 -25.16
C TYR A 177 23.08 16.82 -25.94
N GLU A 178 22.26 17.74 -25.53
CA GLU A 178 22.13 19.07 -26.11
C GLU A 178 21.70 20.08 -25.06
N ASP A 179 22.43 21.18 -24.96
CA ASP A 179 22.13 22.33 -24.13
C ASP A 179 21.82 21.99 -22.66
N GLY A 180 22.59 21.10 -22.04
CA GLY A 180 22.45 20.71 -20.65
C GLY A 180 21.38 19.65 -20.41
N VAL A 181 20.80 19.07 -21.44
CA VAL A 181 19.81 18.01 -21.37
C VAL A 181 20.38 16.71 -21.94
N ILE A 182 20.40 15.65 -21.14
CA ILE A 182 20.58 14.28 -21.61
C ILE A 182 19.19 13.76 -21.99
N GLU A 183 19.07 13.20 -23.20
CA GLU A 183 17.90 12.45 -23.65
C GLU A 183 18.28 10.98 -23.77
N ASN A 184 17.42 10.10 -23.24
CA ASN A 184 17.44 8.68 -23.52
C ASN A 184 16.25 8.33 -24.40
N ASP A 185 16.46 7.68 -25.52
CA ASP A 185 15.44 7.34 -26.49
C ASP A 185 15.32 5.84 -26.74
N LEU A 186 14.21 5.47 -27.35
CA LEU A 186 13.95 4.14 -27.89
C LEU A 186 13.76 4.27 -29.38
N TYR A 187 14.53 3.55 -30.16
CA TYR A 187 14.58 3.67 -31.62
C TYR A 187 13.21 3.58 -32.33
N TYR A 188 12.27 2.81 -31.77
CA TYR A 188 10.95 2.58 -32.35
C TYR A 188 9.82 3.33 -31.62
N GLU A 189 10.13 4.18 -30.67
CA GLU A 189 9.18 5.03 -29.95
C GLU A 189 9.26 6.46 -30.45
N GLU A 190 8.10 7.05 -30.73
CA GLU A 190 8.01 8.47 -31.07
C GLU A 190 7.89 9.35 -29.82
N ASP A 191 7.30 8.80 -28.74
CA ASP A 191 6.94 9.53 -27.51
C ASP A 191 7.58 8.97 -26.22
N GLY A 192 8.38 7.92 -26.31
CA GLY A 192 8.96 7.20 -25.16
C GLY A 192 10.30 7.74 -24.69
N TYR A 193 10.56 9.02 -24.86
CA TYR A 193 11.80 9.63 -24.43
C TYR A 193 11.80 9.95 -22.96
N GLN A 194 13.01 9.91 -22.38
CA GLN A 194 13.28 10.35 -21.03
C GLN A 194 14.35 11.42 -21.08
N PHE A 195 14.21 12.46 -20.29
CA PHE A 195 15.23 13.49 -20.15
C PHE A 195 15.80 13.55 -18.74
N PHE A 196 17.07 13.94 -18.64
CA PHE A 196 17.72 14.31 -17.40
C PHE A 196 18.45 15.63 -17.56
N THR A 197 18.19 16.61 -16.69
CA THR A 197 18.74 17.98 -16.81
C THR A 197 18.94 18.63 -15.43
N SER A 198 19.37 19.90 -15.39
CA SER A 198 19.59 20.67 -14.16
C SER A 198 19.19 22.13 -14.32
N ASP A 199 18.99 22.86 -13.21
CA ASP A 199 18.66 24.30 -13.19
C ASP A 199 19.86 25.20 -13.54
N PHE A 200 21.02 24.60 -13.77
CA PHE A 200 22.27 25.27 -14.13
C PHE A 200 22.85 24.66 -15.41
N THR A 201 23.88 25.30 -15.97
CA THR A 201 24.66 24.71 -17.06
C THR A 201 25.69 23.73 -16.48
N PRO A 202 25.63 22.44 -16.85
CA PRO A 202 26.63 21.45 -16.42
C PRO A 202 28.03 21.78 -16.93
N ASN A 203 29.06 21.45 -16.12
CA ASN A 203 30.47 21.53 -16.57
C ASN A 203 30.89 20.32 -17.39
N GLY A 204 30.15 19.21 -17.30
CA GLY A 204 30.37 17.99 -18.05
C GLY A 204 29.19 17.05 -17.91
N PHE A 205 29.17 16.01 -18.70
CA PHE A 205 28.15 14.96 -18.69
C PHE A 205 28.74 13.63 -19.14
N ASP A 206 28.10 12.54 -18.81
CA ASP A 206 28.25 11.22 -19.40
C ASP A 206 26.88 10.52 -19.49
N SER A 207 26.66 9.84 -20.59
CA SER A 207 25.40 9.12 -20.83
C SER A 207 25.64 7.64 -21.13
N LEU A 208 26.87 7.15 -21.07
CA LEU A 208 27.21 5.73 -21.20
C LEU A 208 27.79 5.21 -19.90
N ARG A 209 27.12 4.19 -19.35
CA ARG A 209 27.54 3.53 -18.12
C ARG A 209 28.99 3.02 -18.18
N ASP A 210 29.36 2.37 -19.29
CA ASP A 210 30.67 1.78 -19.43
C ASP A 210 31.78 2.82 -19.44
N SER A 211 31.49 4.02 -19.98
CA SER A 211 32.44 5.16 -19.98
C SER A 211 32.52 5.78 -18.57
N PHE A 212 31.39 5.93 -17.87
CA PHE A 212 31.36 6.54 -16.54
C PHE A 212 31.95 5.61 -15.48
N ILE A 213 31.50 4.35 -15.43
CA ILE A 213 31.98 3.38 -14.45
C ILE A 213 33.40 2.91 -14.74
N GLY A 214 33.71 2.57 -16.00
CA GLY A 214 34.98 2.00 -16.42
C GLY A 214 35.03 0.47 -16.28
N GLY A 215 35.94 -0.15 -17.06
CA GLY A 215 36.12 -1.61 -17.10
C GLY A 215 36.55 -2.18 -15.73
N TYR A 216 35.85 -3.27 -15.28
CA TYR A 216 36.08 -3.97 -14.00
C TYR A 216 35.85 -3.13 -12.73
N ARG A 217 35.06 -2.04 -12.86
CA ARG A 217 34.68 -1.16 -11.76
C ARG A 217 33.18 -1.28 -11.47
N THR A 218 32.73 -0.63 -10.42
CA THR A 218 31.32 -0.59 -10.01
C THR A 218 30.92 0.85 -9.68
N GLU A 219 29.66 1.06 -9.34
CA GLU A 219 29.14 2.35 -8.84
C GLU A 219 29.89 2.83 -7.58
N ARG A 220 30.56 1.94 -6.87
CA ARG A 220 31.36 2.27 -5.68
C ARG A 220 32.63 3.04 -6.02
N ASN A 221 33.23 2.79 -7.19
CA ASN A 221 34.50 3.36 -7.63
C ASN A 221 34.51 3.75 -9.11
N PRO A 222 33.57 4.63 -9.57
CA PRO A 222 33.50 5.01 -10.98
C PRO A 222 34.78 5.71 -11.46
N LEU A 223 35.21 5.37 -12.67
CA LEU A 223 36.40 5.95 -13.29
C LEU A 223 36.33 7.48 -13.39
N VAL A 224 35.18 8.00 -13.83
CA VAL A 224 34.96 9.44 -14.04
C VAL A 224 34.99 10.19 -12.71
N VAL A 225 34.43 9.65 -11.64
CA VAL A 225 34.48 10.28 -10.31
C VAL A 225 35.92 10.31 -9.79
N GLU A 226 36.68 9.23 -9.93
CA GLU A 226 38.11 9.22 -9.56
C GLU A 226 38.94 10.22 -10.41
N ALA A 227 38.68 10.31 -11.71
CA ALA A 227 39.34 11.26 -12.61
C ALA A 227 38.94 12.72 -12.31
N GLY A 228 37.73 12.94 -11.78
CA GLY A 228 37.23 14.26 -11.42
C GLY A 228 36.63 15.04 -12.60
N VAL A 229 36.46 14.43 -13.78
CA VAL A 229 35.94 15.08 -14.99
C VAL A 229 35.20 14.09 -15.87
N CYS A 230 34.01 14.50 -16.37
CA CYS A 230 33.19 13.73 -17.30
C CYS A 230 33.85 13.67 -18.70
N GLY A 231 33.64 12.55 -19.39
CA GLY A 231 34.19 12.30 -20.74
C GLY A 231 33.33 12.83 -21.88
N GLY A 232 32.08 13.20 -21.64
CA GLY A 232 31.11 13.65 -22.64
C GLY A 232 30.58 12.51 -23.52
N SER A 233 30.42 11.32 -22.94
CA SER A 233 30.01 10.11 -23.67
C SER A 233 28.50 10.09 -23.99
N PHE A 234 28.16 9.72 -25.22
CA PHE A 234 26.80 9.41 -25.69
C PHE A 234 26.90 8.64 -27.02
N GLU A 235 25.90 7.78 -27.28
CA GLU A 235 25.83 7.04 -28.55
C GLU A 235 24.43 6.46 -28.82
N LYS A 236 24.26 5.88 -30.00
CA LYS A 236 23.11 5.02 -30.33
C LYS A 236 23.50 3.56 -30.04
N GLY A 237 22.65 2.88 -29.27
CA GLY A 237 23.01 1.59 -28.69
C GLY A 237 23.84 1.76 -27.42
N GLY A 238 23.95 0.72 -26.62
CA GLY A 238 24.74 0.72 -25.39
C GLY A 238 23.91 0.72 -24.10
N ASN A 239 24.60 0.89 -22.99
CA ASN A 239 23.98 0.91 -21.64
C ASN A 239 23.97 2.35 -21.13
N HIS A 240 22.80 2.98 -21.10
CA HIS A 240 22.69 4.41 -20.87
C HIS A 240 22.51 4.77 -19.39
N CYS A 241 23.14 5.89 -18.99
CA CYS A 241 23.05 6.49 -17.66
C CYS A 241 22.85 8.01 -17.75
N GLY A 242 22.45 8.62 -16.65
CA GLY A 242 22.33 10.07 -16.54
C GLY A 242 23.36 10.63 -15.57
N VAL A 243 24.42 11.24 -16.09
CA VAL A 243 25.47 11.90 -15.31
C VAL A 243 25.60 13.34 -15.73
N LEU A 244 25.42 14.26 -14.79
CA LEU A 244 25.71 15.67 -14.95
C LEU A 244 26.75 16.08 -13.90
N GLN A 245 27.76 16.85 -14.34
CA GLN A 245 28.82 17.36 -13.46
C GLN A 245 28.63 18.84 -13.18
N LYS A 246 28.81 19.24 -11.91
CA LYS A 246 28.97 20.65 -11.52
C LYS A 246 30.25 20.82 -10.71
N VAL A 247 31.07 21.76 -11.13
CA VAL A 247 32.27 22.18 -10.38
C VAL A 247 31.94 23.40 -9.54
N LEU A 248 32.34 23.37 -8.28
CA LEU A 248 32.02 24.38 -7.27
C LEU A 248 33.27 24.82 -6.52
N THR A 249 33.31 26.09 -6.12
CA THR A 249 34.23 26.59 -5.10
C THR A 249 33.41 27.18 -3.96
N LEU A 250 33.53 26.63 -2.78
CA LEU A 250 32.78 27.07 -1.60
C LEU A 250 33.72 27.68 -0.57
N GLN A 251 33.47 28.95 -0.20
CA GLN A 251 34.14 29.58 0.94
C GLN A 251 33.69 28.94 2.26
N PRO A 252 34.46 29.11 3.37
CA PRO A 252 33.99 28.70 4.70
C PRO A 252 32.61 29.28 5.02
N GLY A 253 31.67 28.44 5.43
CA GLY A 253 30.28 28.79 5.74
C GLY A 253 29.38 29.02 4.53
N GLU A 254 29.91 28.95 3.29
CA GLU A 254 29.10 29.13 2.08
C GLU A 254 28.21 27.92 1.80
N GLU A 255 26.96 28.22 1.41
CA GLU A 255 25.97 27.24 1.00
C GLU A 255 25.66 27.39 -0.48
N THR A 256 25.39 26.28 -1.17
CA THR A 256 24.91 26.24 -2.54
C THR A 256 23.78 25.23 -2.67
N ARG A 257 22.91 25.46 -3.66
CA ARG A 257 21.78 24.57 -4.00
C ARG A 257 21.76 24.29 -5.48
N LEU A 258 21.52 23.01 -5.83
CA LEU A 258 21.48 22.51 -7.19
C LEU A 258 20.19 21.72 -7.38
N LEU A 259 19.47 21.92 -8.47
CA LEU A 259 18.34 21.09 -8.86
C LEU A 259 18.69 20.23 -10.07
N PHE A 260 18.31 18.94 -9.99
CA PHE A 260 18.32 18.04 -11.13
C PHE A 260 16.90 17.55 -11.38
N LEU A 261 16.55 17.36 -12.65
CA LEU A 261 15.20 17.05 -13.09
C LEU A 261 15.23 15.82 -14.00
N LEU A 262 14.49 14.78 -13.63
CA LEU A 262 14.30 13.57 -14.43
C LEU A 262 12.83 13.46 -14.82
N GLY A 263 12.53 13.29 -16.10
CA GLY A 263 11.14 13.26 -16.56
C GLY A 263 10.92 12.60 -17.91
N GLU A 264 9.66 12.62 -18.31
CA GLU A 264 9.18 12.13 -19.60
C GLU A 264 9.36 13.17 -20.72
N GLY A 265 9.59 12.69 -21.93
CA GLY A 265 9.82 13.49 -23.12
C GLY A 265 11.30 13.63 -23.48
N GLY A 266 11.57 14.29 -24.59
CA GLY A 266 12.93 14.48 -25.10
C GLY A 266 13.56 15.80 -24.66
N ILE A 267 14.58 16.24 -25.41
CA ILE A 267 15.35 17.48 -25.17
C ILE A 267 14.45 18.71 -24.99
N GLU A 268 13.43 18.89 -25.83
CA GLU A 268 12.53 20.03 -25.73
C GLU A 268 11.70 20.02 -24.44
N ALA A 269 11.27 18.83 -24.01
CA ALA A 269 10.59 18.67 -22.73
C ALA A 269 11.54 19.02 -21.56
N GLY A 270 12.77 18.54 -21.60
CA GLY A 270 13.80 18.87 -20.62
C GLY A 270 14.09 20.36 -20.52
N ARG A 271 14.22 21.05 -21.67
CA ARG A 271 14.38 22.53 -21.72
C ARG A 271 13.21 23.25 -21.09
N LYS A 272 11.98 22.84 -21.41
CA LYS A 272 10.77 23.43 -20.86
C LYS A 272 10.70 23.24 -19.35
N MET A 273 11.01 22.03 -18.86
CA MET A 273 10.97 21.72 -17.42
C MET A 273 12.08 22.49 -16.66
N ARG A 274 13.28 22.62 -17.23
CA ARG A 274 14.38 23.43 -16.67
C ARG A 274 13.98 24.90 -16.51
N GLN A 275 13.23 25.46 -17.47
CA GLN A 275 12.72 26.84 -17.36
C GLN A 275 11.61 26.96 -16.32
N LYS A 276 10.77 25.94 -16.17
CA LYS A 276 9.64 25.94 -15.25
C LYS A 276 10.07 25.71 -13.81
N TYR A 277 10.95 24.74 -13.57
CA TYR A 277 11.37 24.31 -12.23
C TYR A 277 12.61 25.04 -11.75
N THR A 278 12.44 26.31 -11.37
CA THR A 278 13.43 27.06 -10.61
C THR A 278 13.44 26.60 -9.14
N GLN A 279 14.42 27.01 -8.35
CA GLN A 279 14.51 26.69 -6.93
C GLN A 279 13.25 27.16 -6.16
N ALA A 280 12.76 28.36 -6.47
CA ALA A 280 11.52 28.89 -5.89
C ALA A 280 10.29 28.03 -6.27
N ARG A 281 10.21 27.55 -7.51
CA ARG A 281 9.13 26.67 -7.95
C ARG A 281 9.21 25.30 -7.28
N ALA A 282 10.39 24.75 -7.09
CA ALA A 282 10.59 23.51 -6.35
C ALA A 282 10.14 23.64 -4.89
N ASP A 283 10.43 24.78 -4.24
CA ASP A 283 9.96 25.07 -2.88
C ASP A 283 8.42 25.17 -2.82
N GLU A 284 7.81 25.87 -3.78
CA GLU A 284 6.35 25.98 -3.89
C GLU A 284 5.70 24.60 -4.06
N ASP A 285 6.21 23.76 -4.96
CA ASP A 285 5.68 22.42 -5.20
C ASP A 285 5.87 21.50 -3.99
N PHE A 286 7.00 21.58 -3.31
CA PHE A 286 7.22 20.84 -2.09
C PHE A 286 6.27 21.27 -0.96
N ALA A 287 6.02 22.57 -0.79
CA ALA A 287 5.03 23.05 0.17
C ALA A 287 3.61 22.59 -0.18
N ARG A 288 3.25 22.54 -1.47
CA ARG A 288 1.97 21.99 -1.95
C ARG A 288 1.85 20.50 -1.65
N LEU A 289 2.94 19.72 -1.81
CA LEU A 289 2.99 18.30 -1.44
C LEU A 289 2.72 18.09 0.04
N LEU A 290 3.37 18.85 0.91
CA LEU A 290 3.13 18.79 2.35
C LEU A 290 1.67 19.13 2.69
N LYS A 291 1.13 20.20 2.12
CA LYS A 291 -0.27 20.60 2.30
C LYS A 291 -1.27 19.56 1.79
N PHE A 292 -0.95 18.87 0.70
CA PHE A 292 -1.78 17.78 0.18
C PHE A 292 -1.95 16.68 1.23
N TRP A 293 -0.85 16.25 1.85
CA TRP A 293 -0.89 15.24 2.91
C TRP A 293 -1.55 15.75 4.18
N ASP A 294 -1.30 17.02 4.56
CA ASP A 294 -1.99 17.65 5.70
C ASP A 294 -3.52 17.59 5.56
N ASN A 295 -4.02 17.92 4.38
CA ASN A 295 -5.45 17.89 4.10
C ASN A 295 -6.03 16.48 4.24
N LYS A 296 -5.30 15.45 3.77
CA LYS A 296 -5.73 14.06 3.88
C LYS A 296 -5.71 13.55 5.32
N LEU A 297 -4.60 13.74 6.02
CA LEU A 297 -4.45 13.29 7.40
C LEU A 297 -5.43 13.98 8.35
N SER A 298 -5.75 15.26 8.10
CA SER A 298 -6.69 16.01 8.93
C SER A 298 -8.15 15.56 8.83
N CYS A 299 -8.48 14.59 7.97
CA CYS A 299 -9.83 14.02 7.89
C CYS A 299 -10.20 13.22 9.13
N LEU A 300 -9.22 12.59 9.77
CA LEU A 300 -9.38 11.91 11.05
C LEU A 300 -8.07 11.99 11.85
N GLN A 301 -8.15 12.51 13.07
CA GLN A 301 -7.02 12.57 14.00
C GLN A 301 -7.46 12.05 15.36
N VAL A 302 -6.59 11.33 16.04
CA VAL A 302 -6.88 10.73 17.36
C VAL A 302 -5.88 11.17 18.41
N SER A 303 -6.33 11.22 19.66
CA SER A 303 -5.48 11.34 20.84
C SER A 303 -5.93 10.28 21.84
N THR A 304 -5.14 9.25 22.01
CA THR A 304 -5.43 8.09 22.86
C THR A 304 -4.28 7.86 23.85
N PRO A 305 -4.50 7.07 24.92
CA PRO A 305 -3.41 6.66 25.81
C PRO A 305 -2.35 5.77 25.16
N ASN A 306 -2.57 5.28 23.93
CA ASN A 306 -1.62 4.44 23.19
C ASN A 306 -0.85 5.26 22.13
N GLU A 307 0.39 5.63 22.46
CA GLU A 307 1.22 6.44 21.57
C GLU A 307 1.50 5.78 20.20
N GLY A 308 1.64 4.45 20.16
CA GLY A 308 1.81 3.71 18.90
C GLY A 308 0.56 3.84 18.02
N MET A 309 -0.63 3.79 18.60
CA MET A 309 -1.89 4.01 17.88
C MET A 309 -1.98 5.45 17.37
N ASN A 310 -1.59 6.44 18.17
CA ASN A 310 -1.59 7.84 17.76
C ASN A 310 -0.64 8.05 16.56
N THR A 311 0.56 7.50 16.60
CA THR A 311 1.56 7.58 15.51
C THR A 311 1.03 6.92 14.22
N GLU A 312 0.46 5.72 14.33
CA GLU A 312 -0.06 4.99 13.18
C GLU A 312 -1.29 5.68 12.57
N LEU A 313 -2.34 5.92 13.36
CA LEU A 313 -3.61 6.42 12.83
C LEU A 313 -3.51 7.87 12.34
N ASN A 314 -2.70 8.70 12.99
CA ASN A 314 -2.56 10.10 12.60
C ASN A 314 -1.68 10.33 11.39
N ILE A 315 -0.77 9.36 11.04
CA ILE A 315 0.23 9.54 10.01
C ILE A 315 0.36 8.30 9.11
N TRP A 316 1.00 7.25 9.60
CA TRP A 316 1.60 6.20 8.78
C TRP A 316 0.59 5.22 8.21
N ASN A 317 -0.41 4.85 8.98
CA ASN A 317 -1.42 3.89 8.56
C ASN A 317 -2.27 4.43 7.39
N LEU A 318 -2.74 5.70 7.48
CA LEU A 318 -3.47 6.33 6.39
C LEU A 318 -2.55 6.58 5.18
N TYR A 319 -1.29 7.01 5.41
CA TYR A 319 -0.32 7.17 4.34
C TYR A 319 -0.12 5.87 3.55
N GLN A 320 0.15 4.77 4.24
CA GLN A 320 0.30 3.46 3.59
C GLN A 320 -0.96 3.02 2.85
N SER A 321 -2.15 3.28 3.40
CA SER A 321 -3.43 2.94 2.76
C SER A 321 -3.65 3.73 1.46
N GLU A 322 -3.33 5.03 1.44
CA GLU A 322 -3.37 5.86 0.24
C GLU A 322 -2.35 5.40 -0.82
N ILE A 323 -1.12 5.04 -0.40
CA ILE A 323 -0.10 4.48 -1.29
C ILE A 323 -0.60 3.17 -1.93
N ASN A 324 -1.22 2.26 -1.17
CA ASN A 324 -1.76 1.01 -1.69
C ASN A 324 -2.84 1.22 -2.76
N VAL A 325 -3.66 2.25 -2.64
CA VAL A 325 -4.69 2.59 -3.64
C VAL A 325 -4.09 3.26 -4.88
N MET A 326 -3.01 4.04 -4.72
CA MET A 326 -2.35 4.73 -5.82
C MET A 326 -1.49 3.81 -6.66
N PHE A 327 -0.73 2.91 -6.02
CA PHE A 327 0.23 2.04 -6.67
C PHE A 327 -0.34 0.64 -6.93
N SER A 328 0.14 -0.02 -7.97
CA SER A 328 -0.07 -1.46 -8.13
C SER A 328 0.67 -2.23 -7.02
N ARG A 329 0.09 -3.31 -6.51
CA ARG A 329 0.74 -4.22 -5.55
C ARG A 329 2.11 -4.70 -6.00
N PHE A 330 2.35 -4.72 -7.29
CA PHE A 330 3.62 -5.16 -7.88
C PHE A 330 4.73 -4.13 -7.82
N THR A 331 4.42 -2.87 -7.47
CA THR A 331 5.40 -1.79 -7.34
C THR A 331 6.07 -1.83 -5.97
N SER A 332 6.97 -2.76 -5.77
CA SER A 332 7.72 -2.97 -4.52
C SER A 332 9.14 -3.44 -4.82
N PHE A 333 9.97 -3.59 -3.80
CA PHE A 333 11.29 -4.24 -3.95
C PHE A 333 11.23 -5.77 -4.01
N ILE A 334 10.06 -6.36 -3.81
CA ILE A 334 9.85 -7.81 -3.89
C ILE A 334 9.38 -8.23 -5.29
N GLU A 335 8.30 -7.60 -5.77
CA GLU A 335 7.75 -7.87 -7.12
C GLU A 335 8.48 -7.07 -8.21
N VAL A 336 9.16 -5.99 -7.83
CA VAL A 336 10.02 -5.13 -8.68
C VAL A 336 9.32 -4.61 -9.93
N GLY A 337 7.99 -4.47 -9.89
CA GLY A 337 7.20 -4.04 -11.03
C GLY A 337 7.20 -5.01 -12.21
N GLY A 338 7.54 -6.28 -12.00
CA GLY A 338 7.55 -7.30 -13.06
C GLY A 338 6.18 -7.72 -13.58
N ARG A 339 5.12 -7.17 -13.01
CA ARG A 339 3.75 -7.32 -13.44
C ARG A 339 3.02 -5.98 -13.35
N THR A 340 1.92 -5.86 -14.05
CA THR A 340 1.03 -4.71 -14.00
C THR A 340 -0.40 -5.14 -13.70
N GLY A 341 -1.32 -4.19 -13.54
CA GLY A 341 -2.72 -4.47 -13.26
C GLY A 341 -3.11 -4.36 -11.80
N LEU A 342 -4.38 -4.59 -11.56
CA LEU A 342 -5.02 -4.52 -10.25
C LEU A 342 -5.59 -5.88 -9.87
N GLY A 343 -5.27 -6.36 -8.66
CA GLY A 343 -5.97 -7.47 -8.05
C GLY A 343 -7.37 -7.04 -7.63
N TYR A 344 -8.40 -7.77 -8.04
CA TYR A 344 -9.79 -7.39 -7.78
C TYR A 344 -10.07 -7.28 -6.28
N ARG A 345 -9.78 -8.34 -5.54
CA ARG A 345 -9.92 -8.44 -4.09
C ARG A 345 -9.17 -7.32 -3.36
N ASP A 346 -7.90 -7.14 -3.71
CA ASP A 346 -7.03 -6.17 -3.07
C ASP A 346 -7.53 -4.74 -3.26
N THR A 347 -7.85 -4.39 -4.52
CA THR A 347 -8.31 -3.04 -4.87
C THR A 347 -9.66 -2.72 -4.22
N ALA A 348 -10.59 -3.69 -4.12
CA ALA A 348 -11.88 -3.49 -3.47
C ALA A 348 -11.71 -3.18 -1.97
N GLN A 349 -10.86 -3.93 -1.27
CA GLN A 349 -10.59 -3.71 0.15
C GLN A 349 -9.82 -2.42 0.41
N ASP A 350 -8.82 -2.09 -0.42
CA ASP A 350 -8.11 -0.82 -0.30
C ASP A 350 -9.04 0.38 -0.52
N ALA A 351 -9.89 0.33 -1.56
CA ALA A 351 -10.88 1.37 -1.84
C ALA A 351 -11.86 1.56 -0.67
N MET A 352 -12.27 0.49 0.00
CA MET A 352 -13.16 0.53 1.17
C MET A 352 -12.60 1.39 2.32
N THR A 353 -11.29 1.53 2.41
CA THR A 353 -10.65 2.11 3.61
C THR A 353 -10.31 3.60 3.48
N ILE A 354 -10.36 4.19 2.28
CA ILE A 354 -9.96 5.58 2.02
C ILE A 354 -11.08 6.57 1.66
N PRO A 355 -12.38 6.25 1.67
CA PRO A 355 -13.38 7.20 1.16
C PRO A 355 -13.49 8.49 1.97
N HIS A 356 -13.02 8.49 3.21
CA HIS A 356 -13.00 9.65 4.10
C HIS A 356 -11.89 10.67 3.74
N SER A 357 -10.77 10.19 3.20
CA SER A 357 -9.61 11.02 2.83
C SER A 357 -9.51 11.25 1.32
N ASN A 358 -10.07 10.34 0.51
CA ASN A 358 -9.93 10.35 -0.94
C ASN A 358 -11.17 9.78 -1.66
N PRO A 359 -12.34 10.42 -1.52
CA PRO A 359 -13.59 9.90 -2.08
C PRO A 359 -13.54 9.75 -3.60
N ASP A 360 -12.88 10.66 -4.32
CA ASP A 360 -12.79 10.61 -5.78
C ASP A 360 -11.97 9.40 -6.25
N LYS A 361 -10.82 9.13 -5.61
CA LYS A 361 -10.00 7.97 -5.93
C LYS A 361 -10.71 6.65 -5.56
N CYS A 362 -11.39 6.63 -4.41
CA CYS A 362 -12.22 5.49 -3.99
C CYS A 362 -13.30 5.20 -5.06
N ARG A 363 -14.05 6.22 -5.47
CA ARG A 363 -15.09 6.11 -6.51
C ARG A 363 -14.52 5.64 -7.85
N GLY A 364 -13.38 6.18 -8.25
CA GLY A 364 -12.68 5.76 -9.47
C GLY A 364 -12.32 4.28 -9.44
N ARG A 365 -11.73 3.79 -8.35
CA ARG A 365 -11.40 2.36 -8.17
C ARG A 365 -12.63 1.45 -8.16
N ILE A 366 -13.72 1.88 -7.53
CA ILE A 366 -15.00 1.15 -7.56
C ILE A 366 -15.52 1.04 -9.00
N ILE A 367 -15.46 2.09 -9.81
CA ILE A 367 -15.88 2.05 -11.22
C ILE A 367 -15.00 1.11 -12.05
N GLU A 368 -13.69 1.12 -11.86
CA GLU A 368 -12.76 0.19 -12.51
C GLU A 368 -13.10 -1.27 -12.17
N LEU A 369 -13.41 -1.56 -10.92
CA LEU A 369 -13.82 -2.90 -10.45
C LEU A 369 -15.19 -3.32 -11.03
N LEU A 370 -16.16 -2.41 -11.11
CA LEU A 370 -17.45 -2.66 -11.73
C LEU A 370 -17.30 -3.01 -13.21
N ARG A 371 -16.39 -2.35 -13.94
CA ARG A 371 -16.06 -2.66 -15.34
C ARG A 371 -15.36 -4.01 -15.49
N ALA A 372 -14.67 -4.48 -14.47
CA ALA A 372 -14.04 -5.79 -14.43
C ALA A 372 -14.96 -6.90 -13.87
N LEU A 373 -16.24 -6.61 -13.62
CA LEU A 373 -17.26 -7.59 -13.23
C LEU A 373 -17.95 -8.18 -14.47
N THR A 374 -18.17 -9.49 -14.46
CA THR A 374 -18.93 -10.18 -15.52
C THR A 374 -20.45 -10.10 -15.28
N LYS A 375 -21.26 -10.25 -16.32
CA LYS A 375 -22.74 -10.37 -16.19
C LYS A 375 -23.19 -11.55 -15.33
N GLU A 376 -22.36 -12.57 -15.22
CA GLU A 376 -22.64 -13.71 -14.33
C GLU A 376 -22.51 -13.35 -12.84
N GLY A 377 -21.66 -12.34 -12.49
CA GLY A 377 -21.52 -11.79 -11.17
C GLY A 377 -20.18 -12.12 -10.47
N TYR A 378 -19.17 -12.62 -11.17
CA TYR A 378 -17.81 -12.78 -10.63
C TYR A 378 -16.87 -11.75 -11.21
N GLY A 379 -15.86 -11.35 -10.42
CA GLY A 379 -14.82 -10.43 -10.82
C GLY A 379 -13.65 -11.11 -11.54
N LEU A 380 -12.94 -10.36 -12.36
CA LEU A 380 -11.66 -10.79 -12.95
C LEU A 380 -10.57 -10.64 -11.91
N HIS A 381 -10.01 -11.75 -11.44
CA HIS A 381 -9.05 -11.78 -10.33
C HIS A 381 -7.86 -10.80 -10.49
N LEU A 382 -7.35 -10.68 -11.72
CA LEU A 382 -6.33 -9.70 -12.12
C LEU A 382 -6.77 -9.03 -13.43
N PHE A 383 -6.75 -7.71 -13.49
CA PHE A 383 -7.17 -6.96 -14.67
C PHE A 383 -6.41 -5.64 -14.80
N GLU A 384 -6.35 -5.11 -16.03
CA GLU A 384 -5.90 -3.77 -16.33
C GLU A 384 -7.10 -2.84 -16.57
N PRO A 385 -7.24 -1.72 -15.85
CA PRO A 385 -8.35 -0.78 -16.06
C PRO A 385 -8.51 -0.36 -17.54
N ARG A 386 -7.40 -0.19 -18.25
CA ARG A 386 -7.38 0.19 -19.67
C ARG A 386 -8.07 -0.81 -20.62
N TRP A 387 -8.22 -2.06 -20.23
CA TRP A 387 -8.95 -3.04 -21.04
C TRP A 387 -10.42 -2.68 -21.25
N PHE A 388 -10.97 -1.85 -20.37
CA PHE A 388 -12.38 -1.47 -20.37
C PHE A 388 -12.61 0.01 -20.71
N GLU A 389 -11.56 0.75 -21.04
CA GLU A 389 -11.67 2.12 -21.52
C GLU A 389 -12.11 2.11 -23.00
N PRO A 390 -12.89 3.13 -23.45
CA PRO A 390 -13.17 3.28 -24.88
C PRO A 390 -11.85 3.38 -25.64
N GLU A 391 -11.70 2.64 -26.74
CA GLU A 391 -10.54 2.76 -27.61
C GLU A 391 -10.38 4.22 -28.04
N GLU A 392 -9.48 4.95 -27.41
CA GLU A 392 -8.83 6.08 -28.04
C GLU A 392 -8.09 5.52 -29.25
N LYS A 393 -8.29 6.12 -30.45
CA LYS A 393 -7.75 5.75 -31.76
C LYS A 393 -6.63 4.72 -31.73
N PRO A 394 -6.61 3.68 -32.57
CA PRO A 394 -5.58 2.66 -32.52
C PRO A 394 -4.21 3.32 -32.45
N GLN A 395 -3.60 3.26 -31.27
CA GLN A 395 -2.21 3.73 -31.09
C GLN A 395 -1.38 2.91 -32.04
N SER A 396 -0.55 3.56 -32.82
CA SER A 396 0.36 2.87 -33.72
C SER A 396 1.09 1.79 -32.95
N PHE A 397 1.40 0.68 -33.58
CA PHE A 397 2.11 -0.49 -33.02
C PHE A 397 3.48 -0.14 -32.38
N LYS A 398 3.83 1.14 -32.32
CA LYS A 398 5.11 1.69 -31.95
C LYS A 398 5.24 2.12 -30.49
N SER A 399 4.16 2.17 -29.71
CA SER A 399 4.27 2.56 -28.30
C SER A 399 4.29 1.35 -27.38
N PRO A 400 5.42 1.02 -26.73
CA PRO A 400 5.52 -0.04 -25.74
C PRO A 400 4.85 0.35 -24.40
N THR A 401 4.42 1.58 -24.25
CA THR A 401 3.57 2.02 -23.12
C THR A 401 2.12 1.52 -23.26
N VAL A 402 1.76 0.93 -24.38
CA VAL A 402 0.46 0.27 -24.57
C VAL A 402 0.49 -1.06 -23.84
N VAL A 403 -0.19 -1.11 -22.72
CA VAL A 403 -0.55 -2.39 -22.10
C VAL A 403 -1.35 -3.19 -23.14
N PRO A 404 -0.89 -4.40 -23.56
CA PRO A 404 -1.60 -5.19 -24.57
C PRO A 404 -3.03 -5.43 -24.09
N THR A 405 -4.02 -5.04 -24.91
CA THR A 405 -5.42 -5.40 -24.66
C THR A 405 -5.59 -6.86 -25.11
N PRO A 406 -5.83 -7.80 -24.19
CA PRO A 406 -6.07 -9.18 -24.59
C PRO A 406 -7.38 -9.26 -25.38
N ASP A 407 -7.49 -10.25 -26.27
CA ASP A 407 -8.76 -10.58 -26.89
C ASP A 407 -9.82 -10.77 -25.79
N LYS A 408 -11.01 -10.16 -25.97
CA LYS A 408 -12.12 -10.24 -24.99
C LYS A 408 -12.47 -11.69 -24.62
N SER A 409 -12.26 -12.65 -25.52
CA SER A 409 -12.38 -14.09 -25.22
C SER A 409 -11.30 -14.62 -24.25
N GLN A 410 -10.17 -13.93 -24.12
CA GLN A 410 -9.08 -14.28 -23.22
C GLN A 410 -9.19 -13.57 -21.86
N ILE A 411 -9.96 -12.47 -21.78
CA ILE A 411 -10.18 -11.71 -20.54
C ILE A 411 -11.09 -12.50 -19.59
N VAL A 412 -12.14 -13.12 -20.11
CA VAL A 412 -13.12 -13.86 -19.31
C VAL A 412 -12.81 -15.35 -19.33
N HIS A 413 -12.03 -15.81 -18.36
CA HIS A 413 -11.58 -17.22 -18.25
C HIS A 413 -12.64 -18.20 -17.75
N GLY A 414 -13.89 -17.76 -17.56
CA GLY A 414 -14.94 -18.54 -16.93
C GLY A 414 -14.67 -18.85 -15.46
N LEU A 415 -15.49 -19.73 -14.88
CA LEU A 415 -15.42 -20.07 -13.46
C LEU A 415 -14.08 -20.67 -13.00
N LYS A 416 -13.29 -21.24 -13.89
CA LYS A 416 -11.97 -21.82 -13.56
C LYS A 416 -10.95 -20.76 -13.12
N GLY A 417 -11.14 -19.51 -13.55
CA GLY A 417 -10.28 -18.38 -13.17
C GLY A 417 -10.81 -17.55 -11.99
N ALA A 418 -12.07 -17.75 -11.60
CA ALA A 418 -12.74 -16.95 -10.60
C ALA A 418 -12.35 -17.34 -9.17
N CYS A 419 -11.97 -16.38 -8.35
CA CYS A 419 -11.92 -16.51 -6.89
C CYS A 419 -13.29 -16.17 -6.31
N ALA A 420 -13.72 -16.93 -5.34
CA ALA A 420 -15.10 -16.86 -4.85
C ALA A 420 -15.43 -15.59 -4.05
N ASP A 421 -14.43 -14.98 -3.46
CA ASP A 421 -14.56 -13.79 -2.61
C ASP A 421 -14.36 -12.47 -3.35
N ASP A 422 -13.67 -12.47 -4.50
CA ASP A 422 -13.25 -11.27 -5.22
C ASP A 422 -14.34 -10.18 -5.30
N ALA A 423 -15.50 -10.53 -5.85
CA ALA A 423 -16.56 -9.56 -6.08
C ALA A 423 -17.36 -9.21 -4.81
N LEU A 424 -17.40 -10.07 -3.79
CA LEU A 424 -18.11 -9.81 -2.55
C LEU A 424 -17.55 -8.59 -1.80
N TRP A 425 -16.25 -8.37 -1.85
CA TRP A 425 -15.61 -7.19 -1.26
C TRP A 425 -16.10 -5.88 -1.85
N LEU A 426 -16.42 -5.88 -3.16
CA LEU A 426 -16.88 -4.68 -3.86
C LEU A 426 -18.24 -4.19 -3.33
N VAL A 427 -19.15 -5.10 -2.95
CA VAL A 427 -20.45 -4.73 -2.38
C VAL A 427 -20.26 -3.84 -1.14
N THR A 428 -19.36 -4.23 -0.26
CA THR A 428 -19.07 -3.45 0.95
C THR A 428 -18.33 -2.15 0.65
N ALA A 429 -17.40 -2.16 -0.31
CA ALA A 429 -16.69 -0.95 -0.72
C ALA A 429 -17.66 0.12 -1.24
N ILE A 430 -18.66 -0.27 -2.05
CA ILE A 430 -19.71 0.62 -2.54
C ILE A 430 -20.53 1.20 -1.39
N VAL A 431 -20.99 0.36 -0.48
CA VAL A 431 -21.82 0.80 0.66
C VAL A 431 -21.02 1.73 1.57
N GLN A 432 -19.76 1.41 1.84
CA GLN A 432 -18.90 2.25 2.66
C GLN A 432 -18.62 3.61 2.02
N TYR A 433 -18.42 3.66 0.69
CA TYR A 433 -18.30 4.90 -0.06
C TYR A 433 -19.57 5.77 0.10
N ILE A 434 -20.77 5.17 -0.07
CA ILE A 434 -22.03 5.90 0.06
C ILE A 434 -22.26 6.38 1.49
N ARG A 435 -21.96 5.56 2.50
CA ARG A 435 -22.05 5.97 3.93
C ARG A 435 -21.14 7.15 4.23
N GLU A 436 -19.96 7.15 3.66
CA GLU A 436 -18.99 8.20 3.90
C GLU A 436 -19.37 9.52 3.19
N THR A 437 -19.73 9.45 1.92
CA THR A 437 -19.96 10.64 1.07
C THR A 437 -21.40 11.14 1.08
N GLY A 438 -22.37 10.26 1.31
CA GLY A 438 -23.80 10.54 1.09
C GLY A 438 -24.24 10.49 -0.36
N ASP A 439 -23.39 10.03 -1.29
CA ASP A 439 -23.69 9.95 -2.72
C ASP A 439 -24.63 8.79 -3.05
N MET A 440 -25.92 8.93 -2.66
CA MET A 440 -26.95 7.93 -2.95
C MET A 440 -27.19 7.76 -4.46
N ALA A 441 -26.94 8.80 -5.26
CA ALA A 441 -27.12 8.75 -6.72
C ALA A 441 -26.14 7.78 -7.39
N PHE A 442 -25.00 7.50 -6.76
CA PHE A 442 -24.03 6.55 -7.27
C PHE A 442 -24.61 5.14 -7.48
N ALA A 443 -25.56 4.71 -6.64
CA ALA A 443 -26.25 3.42 -6.80
C ALA A 443 -26.96 3.27 -8.17
N HIS A 444 -27.40 4.39 -8.77
CA HIS A 444 -28.12 4.41 -10.05
C HIS A 444 -27.20 4.71 -11.25
N GLN A 445 -25.91 4.92 -11.04
CA GLN A 445 -24.97 5.14 -12.13
C GLN A 445 -24.84 3.86 -12.98
N VAL A 446 -24.94 4.03 -14.30
CA VAL A 446 -24.78 2.93 -15.26
C VAL A 446 -23.30 2.70 -15.55
N VAL A 447 -22.87 1.44 -15.50
CA VAL A 447 -21.48 0.99 -15.75
C VAL A 447 -21.53 -0.27 -16.64
N THR A 448 -20.56 -0.41 -17.54
CA THR A 448 -20.43 -1.59 -18.43
C THR A 448 -19.87 -2.80 -17.67
N TYR A 449 -20.26 -4.01 -18.09
CA TYR A 449 -19.68 -5.28 -17.63
C TYR A 449 -18.45 -5.67 -18.47
N ALA A 450 -17.56 -6.46 -17.90
CA ALA A 450 -16.36 -6.96 -18.57
C ALA A 450 -16.64 -7.73 -19.87
N ASP A 451 -17.75 -8.47 -19.90
CA ASP A 451 -18.23 -9.28 -21.03
C ASP A 451 -19.32 -8.59 -21.86
N GLY A 452 -19.40 -7.25 -21.77
CA GLY A 452 -20.30 -6.41 -22.56
C GLY A 452 -21.70 -6.26 -21.95
N GLY A 453 -22.46 -5.26 -22.47
CA GLY A 453 -23.68 -4.80 -21.83
C GLY A 453 -23.39 -3.85 -20.65
N GLU A 454 -24.44 -3.36 -20.03
CA GLU A 454 -24.37 -2.38 -18.96
C GLU A 454 -25.48 -2.61 -17.92
N GLY A 455 -25.30 -2.08 -16.73
CA GLY A 455 -26.28 -2.07 -15.66
C GLY A 455 -25.94 -0.98 -14.65
N THR A 456 -26.86 -0.68 -13.76
CA THR A 456 -26.59 0.24 -12.64
C THR A 456 -25.62 -0.40 -11.63
N VAL A 457 -24.96 0.43 -10.83
CA VAL A 457 -24.16 -0.05 -9.70
C VAL A 457 -24.98 -0.97 -8.79
N TYR A 458 -26.24 -0.62 -8.54
CA TYR A 458 -27.17 -1.44 -7.78
C TYR A 458 -27.41 -2.82 -8.42
N GLU A 459 -27.58 -2.89 -9.75
CA GLU A 459 -27.73 -4.16 -10.48
C GLU A 459 -26.44 -5.00 -10.47
N HIS A 460 -25.26 -4.35 -10.52
CA HIS A 460 -23.97 -5.06 -10.34
C HIS A 460 -23.90 -5.74 -8.96
N MET A 461 -24.30 -5.04 -7.90
CA MET A 461 -24.33 -5.62 -6.54
C MET A 461 -25.28 -6.84 -6.46
N LYS A 462 -26.47 -6.76 -7.05
CA LYS A 462 -27.42 -7.89 -7.11
C LYS A 462 -26.79 -9.09 -7.81
N ARG A 463 -26.13 -8.90 -8.95
CA ARG A 463 -25.45 -9.99 -9.68
C ARG A 463 -24.37 -10.69 -8.86
N ILE A 464 -23.59 -9.92 -8.10
CA ILE A 464 -22.56 -10.47 -7.19
C ILE A 464 -23.20 -11.37 -6.13
N LEU A 465 -24.23 -10.87 -5.46
CA LEU A 465 -24.91 -11.60 -4.39
C LEU A 465 -25.63 -12.85 -4.91
N ASP A 466 -26.32 -12.73 -6.03
CA ASP A 466 -27.01 -13.85 -6.68
C ASP A 466 -26.02 -14.91 -7.18
N PHE A 467 -24.84 -14.49 -7.69
CA PHE A 467 -23.78 -15.41 -8.08
C PHE A 467 -23.35 -16.28 -6.89
N SER A 468 -23.01 -15.66 -5.77
CA SER A 468 -22.57 -16.38 -4.57
C SER A 468 -23.67 -17.28 -4.00
N ALA A 469 -24.94 -16.83 -4.05
CA ALA A 469 -26.10 -17.64 -3.62
C ALA A 469 -26.30 -18.91 -4.49
N ARG A 470 -25.93 -18.85 -5.79
CA ARG A 470 -25.99 -20.02 -6.69
C ARG A 470 -24.77 -20.92 -6.62
N GLN A 471 -23.61 -20.38 -6.19
CA GLN A 471 -22.35 -21.12 -6.10
C GLN A 471 -22.17 -21.79 -4.75
N VAL A 472 -23.07 -22.72 -4.42
CA VAL A 472 -23.03 -23.52 -3.18
C VAL A 472 -22.70 -24.98 -3.47
N GLY A 473 -22.10 -25.67 -2.50
CA GLY A 473 -21.81 -27.09 -2.57
C GLY A 473 -22.96 -27.95 -2.00
N ILE A 474 -22.69 -29.23 -1.82
CA ILE A 474 -23.70 -30.20 -1.39
C ILE A 474 -24.19 -29.99 0.06
N ASN A 475 -23.36 -29.30 0.88
CA ASN A 475 -23.72 -28.96 2.25
C ASN A 475 -24.41 -27.57 2.36
N GLY A 476 -24.64 -26.87 1.25
CA GLY A 476 -25.23 -25.54 1.21
C GLY A 476 -24.29 -24.39 1.55
N ILE A 477 -23.00 -24.68 1.68
CA ILE A 477 -21.95 -23.70 1.95
C ILE A 477 -21.40 -23.18 0.62
N CYS A 478 -21.05 -21.89 0.54
CA CYS A 478 -20.46 -21.29 -0.67
C CYS A 478 -19.19 -22.02 -1.11
N LYS A 479 -19.08 -22.28 -2.42
CA LYS A 479 -17.86 -22.88 -2.99
C LYS A 479 -16.70 -21.90 -2.92
N GLY A 480 -15.49 -22.44 -2.67
CA GLY A 480 -14.24 -21.69 -2.76
C GLY A 480 -13.79 -21.37 -4.19
N LEU A 481 -14.36 -22.05 -5.20
CA LEU A 481 -13.96 -21.96 -6.60
C LEU A 481 -12.45 -22.19 -6.79
N ARG A 482 -11.75 -21.32 -7.55
CA ARG A 482 -10.30 -21.39 -7.68
C ARG A 482 -9.59 -21.21 -6.34
N ALA A 483 -10.04 -20.23 -5.55
CA ALA A 483 -9.61 -19.94 -4.19
C ALA A 483 -10.63 -19.00 -3.52
N ASP A 484 -10.60 -18.93 -2.20
CA ASP A 484 -11.17 -17.84 -1.45
C ASP A 484 -10.09 -16.76 -1.20
N TRP A 485 -10.18 -15.93 -0.17
CA TRP A 485 -9.17 -14.92 0.17
C TRP A 485 -7.75 -15.53 0.30
N ASN A 486 -7.64 -16.78 0.74
CA ASN A 486 -6.39 -17.48 0.85
C ASN A 486 -6.09 -18.21 -0.48
N ASP A 487 -5.26 -17.61 -1.32
CA ASP A 487 -4.92 -18.13 -2.65
C ASP A 487 -4.28 -19.52 -2.64
N CYS A 488 -3.72 -19.91 -1.50
CA CYS A 488 -3.05 -21.21 -1.32
C CYS A 488 -4.00 -22.32 -0.82
N LEU A 489 -5.24 -21.97 -0.44
CA LEU A 489 -6.21 -22.92 0.11
C LEU A 489 -7.47 -22.96 -0.77
N ASN A 490 -7.55 -23.96 -1.67
CA ASN A 490 -8.66 -24.10 -2.61
C ASN A 490 -9.62 -25.25 -2.31
N LEU A 491 -9.32 -26.11 -1.32
CA LEU A 491 -10.16 -27.24 -0.89
C LEU A 491 -10.54 -28.21 -2.04
N GLY A 492 -9.72 -28.25 -3.11
CA GLY A 492 -10.03 -29.00 -4.33
C GLY A 492 -11.26 -28.47 -5.07
N GLY A 493 -11.64 -27.21 -4.90
CA GLY A 493 -12.89 -26.60 -5.39
C GLY A 493 -14.09 -26.89 -4.48
N GLY A 494 -13.87 -27.28 -3.24
CA GLY A 494 -14.87 -27.52 -2.20
C GLY A 494 -15.53 -26.25 -1.64
N GLU A 495 -16.02 -26.34 -0.42
CA GLU A 495 -16.86 -25.32 0.23
C GLU A 495 -16.03 -24.51 1.25
N SER A 496 -16.09 -23.18 1.19
CA SER A 496 -15.36 -22.26 2.06
C SER A 496 -16.27 -21.62 3.11
N ALA A 497 -15.94 -21.78 4.36
CA ALA A 497 -16.60 -21.11 5.47
C ALA A 497 -16.47 -19.58 5.34
N MET A 498 -15.27 -19.11 5.02
CA MET A 498 -14.99 -17.68 4.89
C MET A 498 -15.87 -17.03 3.82
N VAL A 499 -16.05 -17.66 2.65
CA VAL A 499 -16.90 -17.11 1.57
C VAL A 499 -18.35 -17.01 2.00
N SER A 500 -18.88 -18.02 2.72
CA SER A 500 -20.25 -17.98 3.24
C SER A 500 -20.43 -16.84 4.24
N PHE A 501 -19.49 -16.63 5.15
CA PHE A 501 -19.53 -15.53 6.10
C PHE A 501 -19.41 -14.17 5.41
N LEU A 502 -18.50 -14.04 4.45
CA LEU A 502 -18.35 -12.82 3.65
C LEU A 502 -19.62 -12.52 2.83
N HIS A 503 -20.24 -13.54 2.24
CA HIS A 503 -21.50 -13.41 1.53
C HIS A 503 -22.61 -12.88 2.46
N HIS A 504 -22.72 -13.42 3.67
CA HIS A 504 -23.70 -12.93 4.67
C HIS A 504 -23.42 -11.45 5.04
N TRP A 505 -22.16 -11.07 5.21
CA TRP A 505 -21.78 -9.68 5.49
C TRP A 505 -22.12 -8.74 4.34
N ALA A 506 -21.84 -9.15 3.09
CA ALA A 506 -22.20 -8.39 1.89
C ALA A 506 -23.72 -8.23 1.73
N LEU A 507 -24.48 -9.29 1.99
CA LEU A 507 -25.96 -9.26 2.02
C LEU A 507 -26.48 -8.22 3.02
N ARG A 508 -25.99 -8.21 4.25
CA ARG A 508 -26.39 -7.24 5.29
C ARG A 508 -26.12 -5.79 4.86
N ASN A 509 -24.97 -5.53 4.25
CA ASN A 509 -24.63 -4.20 3.72
C ASN A 509 -25.55 -3.79 2.57
N PHE A 510 -25.83 -4.71 1.65
CA PHE A 510 -26.75 -4.47 0.54
C PHE A 510 -28.18 -4.21 1.01
N ILE A 511 -28.69 -5.02 1.95
CA ILE A 511 -30.05 -4.86 2.52
C ILE A 511 -30.18 -3.46 3.13
N ALA A 512 -29.21 -3.03 3.93
CA ALA A 512 -29.22 -1.70 4.52
C ALA A 512 -29.24 -0.58 3.47
N LEU A 513 -28.52 -0.74 2.34
CA LEU A 513 -28.58 0.22 1.24
C LEU A 513 -29.92 0.17 0.51
N ALA A 514 -30.46 -1.01 0.25
CA ALA A 514 -31.76 -1.18 -0.41
C ALA A 514 -32.90 -0.52 0.38
N GLU A 515 -32.89 -0.65 1.72
CA GLU A 515 -33.84 0.03 2.61
C GLU A 515 -33.72 1.56 2.49
N GLN A 516 -32.50 2.10 2.46
CA GLN A 516 -32.26 3.54 2.30
C GLN A 516 -32.69 4.07 0.92
N LEU A 517 -32.60 3.25 -0.12
CA LEU A 517 -33.07 3.59 -1.46
C LEU A 517 -34.59 3.41 -1.64
N GLY A 518 -35.28 2.82 -0.65
CA GLY A 518 -36.70 2.51 -0.73
C GLY A 518 -37.03 1.22 -1.53
N GLU A 519 -36.02 0.44 -1.88
CA GLU A 519 -36.15 -0.83 -2.61
C GLU A 519 -36.58 -1.98 -1.66
N MET A 520 -37.72 -1.80 -1.01
CA MET A 520 -38.21 -2.67 0.07
C MET A 520 -38.46 -4.12 -0.36
N LYS A 521 -38.81 -4.34 -1.65
CA LYS A 521 -39.00 -5.69 -2.20
C LYS A 521 -37.68 -6.45 -2.21
N ASP A 522 -36.64 -5.82 -2.75
CA ASP A 522 -35.29 -6.40 -2.81
C ASP A 522 -34.75 -6.60 -1.38
N ALA A 523 -34.91 -5.62 -0.48
CA ALA A 523 -34.52 -5.76 0.92
C ALA A 523 -35.12 -7.02 1.56
N ALA A 524 -36.42 -7.25 1.38
CA ALA A 524 -37.10 -8.42 1.92
C ALA A 524 -36.69 -9.75 1.25
N GLU A 525 -36.35 -9.73 -0.03
CA GLU A 525 -35.85 -10.90 -0.78
C GLU A 525 -34.47 -11.30 -0.29
N TYR A 526 -33.53 -10.34 -0.23
CA TYR A 526 -32.15 -10.59 0.19
C TYR A 526 -32.04 -10.89 1.70
N THR A 527 -32.97 -10.40 2.52
CA THR A 527 -33.08 -10.80 3.94
C THR A 527 -33.30 -12.30 4.09
N LYS A 528 -34.19 -12.90 3.26
CA LYS A 528 -34.42 -14.36 3.28
C LYS A 528 -33.15 -15.14 2.89
N ILE A 529 -32.39 -14.63 1.90
CA ILE A 529 -31.11 -15.24 1.50
C ILE A 529 -30.11 -15.15 2.67
N ALA A 530 -30.02 -14.00 3.32
CA ALA A 530 -29.11 -13.81 4.46
C ALA A 530 -29.47 -14.74 5.64
N GLU A 531 -30.75 -14.85 5.99
CA GLU A 531 -31.22 -15.76 7.03
C GLU A 531 -30.89 -17.22 6.70
N HIS A 532 -31.10 -17.65 5.45
CA HIS A 532 -30.74 -18.98 4.99
C HIS A 532 -29.23 -19.25 5.06
N VAL A 533 -28.40 -18.31 4.58
CA VAL A 533 -26.93 -18.41 4.65
C VAL A 533 -26.47 -18.52 6.12
N LYS A 534 -27.07 -17.73 7.01
CA LYS A 534 -26.78 -17.79 8.44
C LYS A 534 -27.11 -19.15 9.02
N GLU A 535 -28.34 -19.64 8.83
CA GLU A 535 -28.83 -20.90 9.39
C GLU A 535 -27.98 -22.10 8.92
N VAL A 536 -27.70 -22.17 7.60
CA VAL A 536 -26.90 -23.27 7.06
C VAL A 536 -25.47 -23.19 7.55
N SER A 537 -24.86 -21.98 7.54
CA SER A 537 -23.48 -21.81 7.99
C SER A 537 -23.31 -22.20 9.47
N GLU A 538 -24.23 -21.76 10.32
CA GLU A 538 -24.21 -22.10 11.75
C GLU A 538 -24.32 -23.61 11.97
N SER A 539 -25.25 -24.27 11.29
CA SER A 539 -25.48 -25.70 11.46
C SER A 539 -24.38 -26.60 10.93
N VAL A 540 -23.71 -26.20 9.82
CA VAL A 540 -22.71 -27.05 9.12
C VAL A 540 -21.29 -26.80 9.60
N LEU A 541 -20.97 -25.52 9.89
CA LEU A 541 -19.59 -25.09 10.12
C LEU A 541 -19.18 -25.07 11.61
N TRP A 542 -20.14 -25.04 12.56
CA TRP A 542 -19.84 -25.08 13.99
C TRP A 542 -19.38 -26.50 14.40
N ASP A 543 -18.20 -26.61 15.01
CA ASP A 543 -17.58 -27.89 15.45
C ASP A 543 -17.60 -28.03 17.00
N GLY A 544 -18.53 -27.37 17.68
CA GLY A 544 -18.71 -27.45 19.13
C GLY A 544 -17.81 -26.54 19.96
N LYS A 545 -16.71 -26.02 19.41
CA LYS A 545 -15.80 -25.07 20.07
C LYS A 545 -15.40 -23.89 19.16
N TRP A 546 -15.29 -24.13 17.86
CA TRP A 546 -14.97 -23.12 16.85
C TRP A 546 -15.58 -23.48 15.50
N TYR A 547 -15.45 -22.56 14.50
CA TYR A 547 -15.90 -22.79 13.14
C TYR A 547 -14.79 -23.42 12.30
N ILE A 548 -15.13 -24.50 11.59
CA ILE A 548 -14.21 -25.17 10.67
C ILE A 548 -13.81 -24.25 9.51
N ARG A 549 -12.67 -24.53 8.88
CA ARG A 549 -12.17 -23.73 7.75
C ARG A 549 -12.97 -23.94 6.46
N GLY A 550 -13.43 -25.14 6.25
CA GLY A 550 -14.22 -25.50 5.09
C GLY A 550 -14.34 -27.00 4.88
N ILE A 551 -14.84 -27.36 3.69
CA ILE A 551 -15.11 -28.77 3.32
C ILE A 551 -14.49 -29.01 1.96
N THR A 552 -13.63 -30.02 1.82
CA THR A 552 -12.99 -30.38 0.55
C THR A 552 -14.03 -30.87 -0.49
N ALA A 553 -13.67 -30.88 -1.77
CA ALA A 553 -14.49 -31.48 -2.82
C ALA A 553 -14.85 -32.95 -2.55
N GLY A 554 -14.00 -33.68 -1.78
CA GLY A 554 -14.26 -35.03 -1.30
C GLY A 554 -15.14 -35.10 -0.03
N ASN A 555 -15.78 -34.00 0.37
CA ASN A 555 -16.65 -33.89 1.54
C ASN A 555 -15.96 -34.14 2.90
N ARG A 556 -14.64 -33.87 3.01
CA ARG A 556 -13.88 -33.92 4.26
C ARG A 556 -13.88 -32.52 4.90
N LYS A 557 -14.30 -32.42 6.14
CA LYS A 557 -14.21 -31.17 6.93
C LYS A 557 -12.74 -30.90 7.29
N ILE A 558 -12.32 -29.64 7.21
CA ILE A 558 -10.96 -29.14 7.51
C ILE A 558 -11.06 -28.06 8.59
N GLY A 559 -10.14 -28.07 9.54
CA GLY A 559 -10.16 -27.16 10.68
C GLY A 559 -11.05 -27.65 11.83
N THR A 560 -11.19 -28.93 11.98
CA THR A 560 -11.97 -29.57 13.05
C THR A 560 -11.15 -29.78 14.31
N GLN A 561 -11.82 -30.03 15.43
CA GLN A 561 -11.17 -30.43 16.70
C GLN A 561 -10.35 -31.74 16.57
N ALA A 562 -10.71 -32.58 15.63
CA ALA A 562 -10.02 -33.87 15.39
C ALA A 562 -8.77 -33.74 14.52
N ASP A 563 -8.62 -32.63 13.80
CA ASP A 563 -7.45 -32.39 12.93
C ASP A 563 -6.18 -32.20 13.77
N THR A 564 -5.07 -32.77 13.32
CA THR A 564 -3.74 -32.65 13.95
C THR A 564 -2.91 -31.51 13.34
N GLU A 565 -3.21 -31.14 12.09
CA GLU A 565 -2.63 -30.02 11.34
C GLU A 565 -3.76 -29.13 10.84
N GLY A 566 -3.52 -27.82 10.72
CA GLY A 566 -4.55 -26.86 10.28
C GLY A 566 -5.83 -26.91 11.12
N ARG A 567 -5.71 -27.04 12.42
CA ARG A 567 -6.81 -27.30 13.34
C ARG A 567 -7.66 -26.08 13.63
N VAL A 568 -7.02 -24.94 13.89
CA VAL A 568 -7.69 -23.66 14.13
C VAL A 568 -7.26 -22.69 13.06
N HIS A 569 -8.22 -22.02 12.41
CA HIS A 569 -7.99 -21.02 11.37
C HIS A 569 -8.56 -19.67 11.78
N MET A 570 -7.80 -18.59 11.55
CA MET A 570 -8.23 -17.24 11.92
C MET A 570 -9.40 -16.78 11.04
N GLU A 571 -9.37 -17.06 9.74
CA GLU A 571 -10.33 -16.52 8.78
C GLU A 571 -11.76 -16.94 9.11
N SER A 572 -12.01 -18.23 9.34
CA SER A 572 -13.37 -18.72 9.63
C SER A 572 -13.90 -18.20 10.96
N ASN A 573 -13.05 -18.14 11.99
CA ASN A 573 -13.48 -17.77 13.34
C ASN A 573 -13.75 -16.28 13.51
N THR A 574 -12.90 -15.43 12.93
CA THR A 574 -13.11 -13.98 12.93
C THR A 574 -14.31 -13.58 12.08
N TRP A 575 -14.45 -14.17 10.87
CA TRP A 575 -15.54 -13.84 9.95
C TRP A 575 -16.89 -14.35 10.41
N ALA A 576 -16.97 -15.45 11.18
CA ALA A 576 -18.22 -15.86 11.80
C ALA A 576 -18.82 -14.76 12.70
N VAL A 577 -17.95 -14.05 13.44
CA VAL A 577 -18.35 -12.93 14.30
C VAL A 577 -18.62 -11.66 13.48
N LEU A 578 -17.71 -11.26 12.58
CA LEU A 578 -17.84 -10.04 11.77
C LEU A 578 -19.12 -10.04 10.94
N SER A 579 -19.43 -11.17 10.32
CA SER A 579 -20.62 -11.32 9.48
C SER A 579 -21.92 -11.27 10.28
N GLY A 580 -21.87 -11.60 11.59
CA GLY A 580 -23.04 -11.75 12.45
C GLY A 580 -23.76 -13.10 12.24
N VAL A 581 -23.06 -14.09 11.69
CA VAL A 581 -23.52 -15.49 11.65
C VAL A 581 -23.44 -16.07 13.07
N ALA A 582 -22.28 -16.00 13.72
CA ALA A 582 -22.10 -16.46 15.10
C ALA A 582 -23.02 -15.68 16.05
N ASP A 583 -23.69 -16.41 16.93
CA ASP A 583 -24.26 -15.81 18.10
C ASP A 583 -23.19 -15.40 19.13
N HIS A 584 -23.57 -14.74 20.20
CA HIS A 584 -22.60 -14.22 21.17
C HIS A 584 -21.81 -15.33 21.87
N GLU A 585 -22.42 -16.46 22.23
CA GLU A 585 -21.77 -17.55 22.94
C GLU A 585 -20.76 -18.30 22.02
N HIS A 586 -21.18 -18.65 20.82
CA HIS A 586 -20.29 -19.24 19.82
C HIS A 586 -19.16 -18.29 19.40
N GLY A 587 -19.45 -17.01 19.26
CA GLY A 587 -18.44 -15.99 18.97
C GLY A 587 -17.36 -15.90 20.06
N ILE A 588 -17.76 -15.90 21.33
CA ILE A 588 -16.83 -15.94 22.48
C ILE A 588 -15.95 -17.20 22.42
N SER A 589 -16.56 -18.38 22.26
CA SER A 589 -15.84 -19.64 22.21
C SER A 589 -14.84 -19.71 21.03
N ALA A 590 -15.26 -19.25 19.86
CA ALA A 590 -14.42 -19.19 18.66
C ALA A 590 -13.21 -18.26 18.86
N MET A 591 -13.44 -17.05 19.38
CA MET A 591 -12.37 -16.09 19.59
C MET A 591 -11.46 -16.41 20.79
N ASP A 592 -11.96 -17.15 21.80
CA ASP A 592 -11.11 -17.73 22.84
C ASP A 592 -10.16 -18.78 22.27
N SER A 593 -10.63 -19.57 21.29
CA SER A 593 -9.78 -20.52 20.58
C SER A 593 -8.74 -19.82 19.71
N VAL A 594 -9.09 -18.69 19.06
CA VAL A 594 -8.14 -17.86 18.33
C VAL A 594 -7.02 -17.35 19.26
N ASP A 595 -7.38 -16.81 20.44
CA ASP A 595 -6.37 -16.36 21.43
C ASP A 595 -5.51 -17.50 21.94
N GLU A 596 -6.11 -18.66 22.29
CA GLU A 596 -5.40 -19.82 22.82
C GLU A 596 -4.38 -20.42 21.85
N TYR A 597 -4.76 -20.60 20.58
CA TYR A 597 -3.96 -21.36 19.61
C TYR A 597 -3.13 -20.49 18.68
N LEU A 598 -3.57 -19.25 18.36
CA LEU A 598 -2.98 -18.44 17.30
C LEU A 598 -2.17 -17.24 17.82
N TYR A 599 -2.36 -16.82 19.07
CA TYR A 599 -1.68 -15.65 19.60
C TYR A 599 -0.15 -15.81 19.67
N THR A 600 0.56 -14.77 19.24
CA THR A 600 2.01 -14.59 19.43
C THR A 600 2.30 -13.15 19.83
N PRO A 601 3.49 -12.82 20.35
CA PRO A 601 3.89 -11.43 20.63
C PRO A 601 3.97 -10.53 19.39
N TYR A 602 3.87 -11.11 18.19
CA TYR A 602 3.97 -10.41 16.89
C TYR A 602 2.64 -10.36 16.13
N GLY A 603 1.55 -10.80 16.73
CA GLY A 603 0.20 -10.90 16.17
C GLY A 603 -0.34 -12.32 16.17
N LEU A 604 -1.47 -12.52 15.51
CA LEU A 604 -2.14 -13.81 15.40
C LEU A 604 -1.67 -14.59 14.18
N MET A 605 -1.32 -15.86 14.36
CA MET A 605 -1.01 -16.77 13.24
C MET A 605 -2.29 -17.06 12.42
N LEU A 606 -2.12 -17.31 11.13
CA LEU A 606 -3.25 -17.60 10.24
C LEU A 606 -3.92 -18.94 10.59
N ASN A 607 -3.13 -19.96 10.91
CA ASN A 607 -3.60 -21.28 11.34
C ASN A 607 -2.59 -21.94 12.28
N ALA A 608 -3.05 -22.87 13.08
CA ALA A 608 -2.23 -23.74 13.94
C ALA A 608 -2.90 -25.09 14.24
N PRO A 609 -2.12 -26.20 14.41
CA PRO A 609 -0.71 -26.32 14.02
C PRO A 609 -0.50 -26.15 12.51
N CYS A 610 0.73 -25.83 12.09
CA CYS A 610 1.07 -25.75 10.66
C CYS A 610 0.85 -27.09 9.94
N PHE A 611 0.59 -27.02 8.65
CA PHE A 611 0.64 -28.20 7.77
C PHE A 611 2.09 -28.61 7.55
N THR A 612 2.36 -29.90 7.69
CA THR A 612 3.69 -30.51 7.45
C THR A 612 3.62 -31.62 6.39
N THR A 613 2.41 -32.07 6.09
CA THR A 613 2.14 -33.13 5.11
C THR A 613 1.43 -32.57 3.89
N PRO A 614 2.01 -32.66 2.67
CA PRO A 614 1.36 -32.22 1.44
C PRO A 614 0.03 -32.93 1.18
N ASP A 615 -1.04 -32.12 0.93
CA ASP A 615 -2.38 -32.63 0.65
C ASP A 615 -3.06 -31.74 -0.42
N ASP A 616 -3.12 -32.24 -1.65
CA ASP A 616 -3.69 -31.50 -2.79
C ASP A 616 -5.21 -31.29 -2.66
N SER A 617 -5.91 -32.04 -1.80
CA SER A 617 -7.33 -31.82 -1.53
C SER A 617 -7.58 -30.57 -0.67
N ILE A 618 -6.55 -30.09 0.05
CA ILE A 618 -6.57 -28.84 0.81
C ILE A 618 -6.03 -27.69 -0.04
N GLY A 619 -4.86 -27.90 -0.66
CA GLY A 619 -4.24 -26.93 -1.56
C GLY A 619 -2.77 -26.67 -1.29
N PHE A 620 -2.22 -25.67 -2.00
CA PHE A 620 -0.79 -25.33 -1.97
C PHE A 620 -0.28 -24.91 -0.58
N VAL A 621 -1.16 -24.47 0.32
CA VAL A 621 -0.81 -24.12 1.70
C VAL A 621 -0.06 -25.26 2.40
N THR A 622 -0.40 -26.52 2.10
CA THR A 622 0.25 -27.70 2.67
C THR A 622 1.67 -27.96 2.13
N ARG A 623 2.12 -27.20 1.13
CA ARG A 623 3.45 -27.24 0.51
C ARG A 623 4.32 -26.03 0.85
N VAL A 624 3.76 -25.05 1.59
CA VAL A 624 4.51 -23.91 2.12
C VAL A 624 5.20 -24.35 3.41
N TYR A 625 6.46 -23.96 3.60
CA TYR A 625 7.18 -24.26 4.84
C TYR A 625 6.42 -23.76 6.08
N PRO A 626 6.35 -24.56 7.16
CA PRO A 626 5.74 -24.15 8.43
C PRO A 626 6.25 -22.81 8.92
N GLY A 627 5.33 -21.95 9.36
CA GLY A 627 5.63 -20.60 9.83
C GLY A 627 5.85 -19.54 8.74
N LEU A 628 5.68 -19.90 7.45
CA LEU A 628 5.78 -18.94 6.34
C LEU A 628 4.43 -18.73 5.65
N LYS A 629 4.20 -17.48 5.17
CA LYS A 629 3.05 -17.14 4.35
C LYS A 629 1.73 -17.65 4.98
N GLU A 630 0.92 -18.33 4.19
CA GLU A 630 -0.39 -18.84 4.60
C GLU A 630 -0.32 -20.06 5.53
N ASN A 631 0.86 -20.68 5.70
CA ASN A 631 1.03 -21.85 6.57
C ASN A 631 1.57 -21.48 7.95
N GLY A 632 0.71 -20.92 8.80
CA GLY A 632 1.02 -20.64 10.21
C GLY A 632 1.92 -19.43 10.45
N ALA A 633 2.15 -18.56 9.46
CA ALA A 633 2.71 -17.25 9.73
C ALA A 633 1.67 -16.33 10.39
N VAL A 634 2.14 -15.25 11.02
CA VAL A 634 1.31 -14.12 11.40
C VAL A 634 1.04 -13.33 10.11
N PHE A 635 -0.04 -13.68 9.41
CA PHE A 635 -0.42 -12.97 8.21
C PHE A 635 -1.12 -11.67 8.63
N SER A 636 -0.52 -10.51 8.26
CA SER A 636 -0.92 -9.24 8.88
C SER A 636 -2.32 -8.78 8.49
N HIS A 637 -2.73 -9.07 7.24
CA HIS A 637 -4.00 -8.59 6.69
C HIS A 637 -5.26 -9.08 7.48
N PRO A 638 -5.40 -10.36 7.89
CA PRO A 638 -6.56 -10.82 8.65
C PRO A 638 -6.49 -10.52 10.15
N ASN A 639 -5.36 -10.06 10.68
CA ASN A 639 -5.25 -9.72 12.10
C ASN A 639 -6.26 -8.66 12.55
N PRO A 640 -6.48 -7.55 11.81
CA PRO A 640 -7.53 -6.58 12.13
C PRO A 640 -8.97 -7.14 12.15
N TRP A 641 -9.24 -8.23 11.43
CA TRP A 641 -10.54 -8.90 11.54
C TRP A 641 -10.78 -9.43 12.96
N ALA A 642 -9.73 -9.91 13.62
CA ALA A 642 -9.82 -10.33 15.02
C ALA A 642 -10.06 -9.13 15.95
N TRP A 643 -9.48 -7.97 15.68
CA TRP A 643 -9.76 -6.74 16.45
C TRP A 643 -11.23 -6.33 16.32
N CYS A 644 -11.78 -6.38 15.11
CA CYS A 644 -13.21 -6.14 14.86
C CYS A 644 -14.08 -7.16 15.61
N ALA A 645 -13.73 -8.45 15.54
CA ALA A 645 -14.48 -9.52 16.22
C ALA A 645 -14.51 -9.30 17.74
N GLU A 646 -13.37 -9.01 18.35
CA GLU A 646 -13.28 -8.73 19.78
C GLU A 646 -14.07 -7.48 20.18
N ALA A 647 -14.00 -6.43 19.34
CA ALA A 647 -14.77 -5.21 19.57
C ALA A 647 -16.29 -5.43 19.45
N ILE A 648 -16.74 -6.27 18.52
CA ILE A 648 -18.16 -6.69 18.42
C ILE A 648 -18.59 -7.43 19.69
N LEU A 649 -17.75 -8.33 20.19
CA LEU A 649 -18.01 -9.11 21.40
C LEU A 649 -17.86 -8.31 22.71
N GLY A 650 -17.43 -7.04 22.64
CA GLY A 650 -17.29 -6.15 23.80
C GLY A 650 -16.02 -6.37 24.62
N ARG A 651 -14.98 -6.97 24.05
CA ARG A 651 -13.71 -7.31 24.73
C ARG A 651 -12.58 -6.37 24.31
N GLY A 652 -12.65 -5.11 24.74
CA GLY A 652 -11.73 -4.03 24.35
C GLY A 652 -10.28 -4.28 24.72
N SER A 653 -10.02 -4.84 25.91
CA SER A 653 -8.65 -5.19 26.35
C SER A 653 -8.01 -6.25 25.45
N ARG A 654 -8.82 -7.23 24.97
CA ARG A 654 -8.31 -8.26 24.05
C ARG A 654 -8.10 -7.73 22.65
N ALA A 655 -8.99 -6.89 22.15
CA ALA A 655 -8.80 -6.18 20.88
C ALA A 655 -7.49 -5.38 20.91
N MET A 656 -7.23 -4.65 21.99
CA MET A 656 -6.00 -3.87 22.17
C MET A 656 -4.74 -4.76 22.33
N LYS A 657 -4.85 -5.92 23.00
CA LYS A 657 -3.78 -6.91 23.06
C LYS A 657 -3.35 -7.34 21.64
N PHE A 658 -4.32 -7.66 20.79
CA PHE A 658 -4.04 -8.08 19.41
C PHE A 658 -3.51 -6.93 18.54
N TYR A 659 -4.06 -5.72 18.71
CA TYR A 659 -3.56 -4.51 18.06
C TYR A 659 -2.08 -4.27 18.39
N ASN A 660 -1.75 -4.25 19.68
CA ASN A 660 -0.38 -3.95 20.15
C ASN A 660 0.65 -4.97 19.65
N ALA A 661 0.25 -6.23 19.51
CA ALA A 661 1.14 -7.29 19.03
C ALA A 661 1.56 -7.08 17.58
N LEU A 662 0.70 -6.49 16.72
CA LEU A 662 0.99 -6.28 15.31
C LEU A 662 1.42 -4.84 14.97
N CYS A 663 1.05 -3.83 15.75
CA CYS A 663 1.27 -2.41 15.47
C CYS A 663 2.76 -2.12 15.19
N PRO A 664 3.12 -1.64 13.97
CA PRO A 664 4.53 -1.48 13.58
C PRO A 664 5.27 -0.48 14.47
N ALA A 665 4.64 0.65 14.83
CA ALA A 665 5.25 1.69 15.65
C ALA A 665 5.66 1.19 17.04
N LEU A 666 4.94 0.20 17.61
CA LEU A 666 5.28 -0.43 18.89
C LEU A 666 6.42 -1.46 18.80
N GLN A 667 6.87 -1.80 17.59
CA GLN A 667 7.95 -2.76 17.35
C GLN A 667 9.30 -2.10 16.99
N ASN A 668 9.41 -0.78 17.13
CA ASN A 668 10.63 -0.02 16.82
C ASN A 668 11.84 -0.38 17.72
N ASP A 669 11.61 -0.98 18.88
CA ASP A 669 12.66 -1.38 19.81
C ASP A 669 13.23 -2.79 19.55
N ILE A 670 12.61 -3.56 18.64
CA ILE A 670 12.97 -4.96 18.36
C ILE A 670 13.38 -5.18 16.90
N ILE A 671 14.02 -4.20 16.29
CA ILE A 671 14.36 -4.22 14.86
C ILE A 671 15.28 -5.39 14.48
N GLU A 672 16.15 -5.87 15.37
CA GLU A 672 16.96 -7.06 15.09
C GLU A 672 16.12 -8.31 14.83
N VAL A 673 14.93 -8.39 15.44
CA VAL A 673 13.97 -9.47 15.21
C VAL A 673 13.06 -9.15 14.03
N ARG A 674 12.39 -7.98 14.08
CA ARG A 674 11.44 -7.54 13.06
C ARG A 674 12.08 -7.36 11.69
N GLN A 675 13.23 -6.70 11.62
CA GLN A 675 14.03 -6.36 10.45
C GLN A 675 13.39 -5.39 9.45
N SER A 676 12.08 -5.35 9.33
CA SER A 676 11.34 -4.48 8.41
C SER A 676 11.05 -3.10 9.02
N GLU A 677 10.59 -2.19 8.18
CA GLU A 677 10.24 -0.81 8.51
C GLU A 677 9.26 -0.73 9.69
N PRO A 678 9.55 0.08 10.72
CA PRO A 678 8.64 0.26 11.85
C PRO A 678 7.49 1.25 11.57
N TYR A 679 7.49 1.92 10.42
CA TYR A 679 6.44 2.85 9.98
C TYR A 679 5.51 2.25 8.92
N SER A 680 5.56 0.94 8.71
CA SER A 680 4.65 0.28 7.75
C SER A 680 4.25 -1.12 8.20
N TYR A 681 3.01 -1.49 7.90
CA TYR A 681 2.57 -2.86 7.98
C TYR A 681 3.26 -3.70 6.89
N CYS A 682 3.53 -4.96 7.20
CA CYS A 682 4.07 -5.95 6.28
C CYS A 682 3.01 -6.98 5.89
N GLN A 683 3.27 -7.80 4.87
CA GLN A 683 2.35 -8.85 4.48
C GLN A 683 2.21 -9.93 5.56
N PHE A 684 3.35 -10.38 6.10
CA PHE A 684 3.36 -11.36 7.18
C PHE A 684 4.61 -11.24 8.07
N VAL A 685 4.48 -11.72 9.30
CA VAL A 685 5.59 -11.98 10.20
C VAL A 685 5.77 -13.49 10.31
N VAL A 686 7.01 -13.97 10.23
CA VAL A 686 7.35 -15.39 10.29
C VAL A 686 6.85 -16.00 11.59
N GLY A 687 6.13 -17.13 11.50
CA GLY A 687 5.49 -17.83 12.62
C GLY A 687 6.45 -18.62 13.50
N LYS A 688 5.92 -19.10 14.62
CA LYS A 688 6.70 -19.76 15.70
C LYS A 688 7.37 -21.08 15.28
N ASP A 689 6.86 -21.70 14.22
CA ASP A 689 7.36 -23.02 13.74
C ASP A 689 8.55 -22.89 12.79
N HIS A 690 9.08 -21.66 12.59
CA HIS A 690 10.21 -21.38 11.73
C HIS A 690 11.38 -20.75 12.50
N THR A 691 12.61 -21.01 12.08
CA THR A 691 13.84 -20.51 12.73
C THR A 691 13.99 -19.00 12.73
N ALA A 692 13.35 -18.31 11.76
CA ALA A 692 13.34 -16.83 11.68
C ALA A 692 12.11 -16.21 12.34
N TYR A 693 11.54 -16.84 13.36
CA TYR A 693 10.36 -16.38 14.09
C TYR A 693 10.43 -14.88 14.47
N GLY A 694 9.37 -14.14 14.19
CA GLY A 694 9.27 -12.72 14.48
C GLY A 694 9.78 -11.79 13.35
N ARG A 695 10.39 -12.34 12.27
CA ARG A 695 10.87 -11.55 11.14
C ARG A 695 9.71 -11.13 10.24
N ALA A 696 9.50 -9.83 10.05
CA ALA A 696 8.54 -9.27 9.12
C ALA A 696 9.00 -9.38 7.66
N ARG A 697 8.05 -9.55 6.74
CA ARG A 697 8.30 -9.76 5.31
C ARG A 697 7.33 -8.97 4.44
N HIS A 698 7.80 -8.51 3.29
CA HIS A 698 7.03 -7.80 2.26
C HIS A 698 6.30 -6.56 2.82
N PRO A 699 7.02 -5.48 3.16
CA PRO A 699 6.45 -4.27 3.71
C PRO A 699 5.69 -3.46 2.65
N PHE A 700 4.89 -2.51 3.09
CA PHE A 700 4.16 -1.50 2.34
C PHE A 700 3.00 -2.04 1.48
N MET A 701 3.27 -2.82 0.44
CA MET A 701 2.25 -3.24 -0.54
C MET A 701 1.39 -4.39 -0.01
N THR A 702 0.54 -4.06 0.98
CA THR A 702 -0.36 -5.02 1.65
C THR A 702 -1.64 -4.33 2.12
N GLY A 703 -2.80 -5.00 1.98
CA GLY A 703 -4.08 -4.51 2.51
C GLY A 703 -4.18 -4.47 4.03
N SER A 704 -3.12 -4.89 4.73
CA SER A 704 -3.07 -4.86 6.20
C SER A 704 -3.28 -3.45 6.76
N SER A 705 -2.70 -2.42 6.13
CA SER A 705 -2.82 -1.04 6.59
C SER A 705 -4.26 -0.54 6.54
N GLY A 706 -4.95 -0.78 5.43
CA GLY A 706 -6.34 -0.38 5.25
C GLY A 706 -7.25 -1.03 6.29
N TRP A 707 -7.14 -2.34 6.47
CA TRP A 707 -7.91 -3.05 7.48
C TRP A 707 -7.55 -2.64 8.91
N ALA A 708 -6.27 -2.40 9.22
CA ALA A 708 -5.84 -1.91 10.52
C ALA A 708 -6.47 -0.54 10.84
N TYR A 709 -6.45 0.37 9.86
CA TYR A 709 -7.09 1.68 9.99
C TYR A 709 -8.60 1.56 10.19
N PHE A 710 -9.27 0.76 9.36
CA PHE A 710 -10.70 0.51 9.43
C PHE A 710 -11.13 -0.10 10.77
N ALA A 711 -10.44 -1.15 11.23
CA ALA A 711 -10.72 -1.82 12.49
C ALA A 711 -10.51 -0.90 13.69
N ALA A 712 -9.37 -0.20 13.74
CA ALA A 712 -9.06 0.69 14.84
C ALA A 712 -10.05 1.87 14.94
N THR A 713 -10.35 2.54 13.81
CA THR A 713 -11.21 3.74 13.83
C THR A 713 -12.69 3.41 13.97
N GLN A 714 -13.18 2.37 13.26
CA GLN A 714 -14.61 2.10 13.21
C GLN A 714 -15.11 1.07 14.26
N TYR A 715 -14.24 0.15 14.70
CA TYR A 715 -14.63 -0.87 15.68
C TYR A 715 -14.03 -0.64 17.06
N MET A 716 -12.73 -0.36 17.18
CA MET A 716 -12.12 -0.13 18.50
C MET A 716 -12.48 1.26 19.03
N LEU A 717 -12.18 2.34 18.32
CA LEU A 717 -12.58 3.70 18.69
C LEU A 717 -14.07 3.96 18.42
N GLY A 718 -14.72 3.12 17.61
CA GLY A 718 -16.15 3.07 17.44
C GLY A 718 -16.78 4.22 16.66
N ILE A 719 -16.01 4.93 15.81
CA ILE A 719 -16.51 6.06 15.03
C ILE A 719 -16.91 5.58 13.64
N ARG A 720 -18.19 5.20 13.48
CA ARG A 720 -18.70 4.58 12.26
C ARG A 720 -19.64 5.50 11.48
N PRO A 721 -19.26 5.95 10.27
CA PRO A 721 -20.20 6.65 9.38
C PRO A 721 -21.33 5.72 8.94
N ASP A 722 -22.53 6.30 8.80
CA ASP A 722 -23.71 5.63 8.31
C ASP A 722 -24.48 6.55 7.35
N PHE A 723 -25.58 6.08 6.79
CA PHE A 723 -26.36 6.85 5.80
C PHE A 723 -26.91 8.17 6.34
N ASP A 724 -27.32 8.19 7.60
CA ASP A 724 -28.02 9.31 8.27
C ASP A 724 -27.20 9.98 9.39
N GLY A 725 -25.98 9.50 9.67
CA GLY A 725 -25.18 10.05 10.76
C GLY A 725 -23.93 9.23 11.08
N ILE A 726 -23.22 9.60 12.15
CA ILE A 726 -22.09 8.82 12.69
C ILE A 726 -22.55 8.11 13.97
N THR A 727 -22.40 6.80 14.01
CA THR A 727 -22.57 6.00 15.22
C THR A 727 -21.28 6.08 16.04
N VAL A 728 -21.41 6.33 17.35
CA VAL A 728 -20.29 6.31 18.29
C VAL A 728 -20.51 5.15 19.27
N ASP A 729 -19.66 4.12 19.19
CA ASP A 729 -19.79 2.88 19.97
C ASP A 729 -18.38 2.31 20.26
N PRO A 730 -17.60 2.97 21.14
CA PRO A 730 -16.24 2.55 21.45
C PRO A 730 -16.18 1.18 22.12
N CYS A 731 -15.11 0.42 21.82
CA CYS A 731 -14.72 -0.77 22.54
C CYS A 731 -13.23 -0.68 22.86
N ILE A 732 -12.89 -0.26 24.07
CA ILE A 732 -11.57 0.11 24.53
C ILE A 732 -11.18 -0.64 25.81
N PRO A 733 -9.89 -0.69 26.19
CA PRO A 733 -9.51 -1.19 27.50
C PRO A 733 -10.19 -0.45 28.66
N ALA A 734 -10.60 -1.18 29.68
CA ALA A 734 -11.29 -0.61 30.84
C ALA A 734 -10.46 0.45 31.62
N ASP A 735 -9.14 0.38 31.51
CA ASP A 735 -8.22 1.33 32.15
C ASP A 735 -8.04 2.65 31.37
N TRP A 736 -8.52 2.73 30.11
CA TRP A 736 -8.57 3.99 29.39
C TRP A 736 -9.62 4.91 29.98
N LYS A 737 -9.19 6.04 30.51
CA LYS A 737 -10.08 7.02 31.16
C LYS A 737 -10.76 7.93 30.15
N GLU A 738 -10.05 8.27 29.07
CA GLU A 738 -10.51 9.15 28.03
C GLU A 738 -9.71 8.99 26.73
N PHE A 739 -10.29 9.41 25.62
CA PHE A 739 -9.62 9.64 24.34
C PHE A 739 -10.41 10.67 23.52
N SER A 740 -9.78 11.22 22.48
CA SER A 740 -10.43 12.18 21.58
C SER A 740 -10.24 11.81 20.12
N VAL A 741 -11.23 12.17 19.29
CA VAL A 741 -11.19 12.01 17.82
C VAL A 741 -11.69 13.31 17.17
N SER A 742 -10.87 13.89 16.30
CA SER A 742 -11.34 14.92 15.37
C SER A 742 -11.68 14.26 14.04
N ARG A 743 -12.92 14.45 13.55
CA ARG A 743 -13.43 13.78 12.36
C ARG A 743 -14.11 14.75 11.41
N LYS A 744 -13.58 14.90 10.20
CA LYS A 744 -14.27 15.62 9.12
C LYS A 744 -15.17 14.64 8.36
N TRP A 745 -16.45 14.93 8.28
CA TRP A 745 -17.43 14.09 7.59
C TRP A 745 -18.47 14.92 6.87
N ARG A 746 -18.64 14.66 5.57
CA ARG A 746 -19.59 15.37 4.69
C ARG A 746 -19.52 16.89 4.82
N GLY A 747 -18.29 17.43 4.95
CA GLY A 747 -18.03 18.87 5.01
C GLY A 747 -18.22 19.53 6.37
N ALA A 748 -18.59 18.80 7.41
CA ALA A 748 -18.60 19.22 8.81
C ALA A 748 -17.43 18.62 9.59
N GLU A 749 -17.08 19.21 10.73
CA GLU A 749 -16.03 18.73 11.63
C GLU A 749 -16.61 18.42 13.02
N TYR A 750 -16.34 17.23 13.52
CA TYR A 750 -16.80 16.72 14.80
C TYR A 750 -15.60 16.52 15.72
N HIS A 751 -15.56 17.25 16.84
CA HIS A 751 -14.58 17.06 17.91
C HIS A 751 -15.22 16.18 18.98
N ILE A 752 -14.87 14.90 18.95
CA ILE A 752 -15.48 13.88 19.81
C ILE A 752 -14.54 13.61 20.97
N HIS A 753 -15.00 13.88 22.18
CA HIS A 753 -14.31 13.55 23.42
C HIS A 753 -15.07 12.43 24.14
N VAL A 754 -14.38 11.33 24.40
CA VAL A 754 -14.93 10.14 25.05
C VAL A 754 -14.34 9.99 26.43
N THR A 755 -15.19 9.89 27.45
CA THR A 755 -14.81 9.61 28.84
C THR A 755 -15.34 8.27 29.30
N ASN A 756 -14.57 7.56 30.15
CA ASN A 756 -14.92 6.23 30.68
C ASN A 756 -14.84 6.19 32.21
N PRO A 757 -15.77 6.90 32.89
CA PRO A 757 -15.75 6.97 34.37
C PRO A 757 -16.07 5.64 35.06
N ASP A 758 -16.84 4.76 34.40
CA ASP A 758 -17.28 3.48 34.96
C ASP A 758 -16.30 2.34 34.65
N ALA A 759 -15.17 2.63 33.98
CA ALA A 759 -14.12 1.68 33.58
C ALA A 759 -14.70 0.43 32.88
N VAL A 760 -15.55 0.67 31.89
CA VAL A 760 -16.15 -0.40 31.06
C VAL A 760 -15.34 -0.58 29.76
N GLU A 761 -15.41 -1.76 29.19
CA GLU A 761 -14.77 -2.00 27.87
C GLU A 761 -15.68 -1.60 26.72
N LYS A 762 -16.99 -1.61 26.90
CA LYS A 762 -18.00 -1.26 25.89
C LYS A 762 -19.24 -0.71 26.52
N GLY A 763 -20.00 0.09 25.77
CA GLY A 763 -21.26 0.69 26.17
C GLY A 763 -21.17 2.21 26.18
N VAL A 764 -22.23 2.87 25.72
CA VAL A 764 -22.37 4.33 25.71
C VAL A 764 -23.59 4.72 26.54
N LYS A 765 -23.36 5.44 27.61
CA LYS A 765 -24.38 5.94 28.53
C LYS A 765 -25.08 7.19 28.00
N SER A 766 -24.31 8.09 27.41
CA SER A 766 -24.85 9.32 26.82
C SER A 766 -23.92 9.90 25.73
N ILE A 767 -24.57 10.55 24.77
CA ILE A 767 -23.88 11.38 23.77
C ILE A 767 -24.50 12.77 23.84
N THR A 768 -23.68 13.79 24.01
CA THR A 768 -24.10 15.19 24.05
C THR A 768 -23.39 15.98 22.96
N MET A 769 -24.16 16.66 22.12
CA MET A 769 -23.65 17.47 21.00
C MET A 769 -24.04 18.93 21.26
N ASN A 770 -23.05 19.81 21.40
CA ASN A 770 -23.27 21.23 21.74
C ASN A 770 -24.27 21.40 22.90
N GLY A 771 -24.16 20.59 23.96
CA GLY A 771 -25.02 20.64 25.14
C GLY A 771 -26.40 19.97 25.00
N ARG A 772 -26.72 19.32 23.85
CA ARG A 772 -27.99 18.62 23.64
C ARG A 772 -27.73 17.12 23.50
N GLN A 773 -28.52 16.31 24.18
CA GLN A 773 -28.43 14.86 24.09
C GLN A 773 -28.91 14.35 22.73
N VAL A 774 -28.13 13.45 22.14
CA VAL A 774 -28.43 12.77 20.87
C VAL A 774 -28.14 11.27 20.99
N ARG A 775 -28.70 10.45 20.10
CA ARG A 775 -28.39 9.02 20.03
C ARG A 775 -27.32 8.69 18.99
N LYS A 776 -27.19 9.53 17.97
CA LYS A 776 -26.31 9.41 16.83
C LYS A 776 -25.92 10.82 16.40
N LEU A 777 -24.72 11.04 15.91
CA LEU A 777 -24.29 12.33 15.40
C LEU A 777 -24.94 12.56 14.04
N PRO A 778 -25.79 13.59 13.87
CA PRO A 778 -26.50 13.82 12.61
C PRO A 778 -25.56 14.37 11.53
N VAL A 779 -26.00 14.34 10.27
CA VAL A 779 -25.38 15.10 9.18
C VAL A 779 -25.56 16.60 9.45
N LEU A 780 -24.47 17.35 9.50
CA LEU A 780 -24.48 18.78 9.74
C LEU A 780 -24.25 19.58 8.44
N PRO A 781 -24.65 20.86 8.39
CA PRO A 781 -24.33 21.73 7.27
C PRO A 781 -22.80 21.85 7.05
N VAL A 782 -22.40 21.95 5.79
CA VAL A 782 -20.99 22.14 5.40
C VAL A 782 -20.39 23.36 6.12
N GLY A 783 -19.17 23.21 6.64
CA GLY A 783 -18.46 24.24 7.40
C GLY A 783 -18.82 24.30 8.88
N THR A 784 -19.74 23.45 9.38
CA THR A 784 -20.06 23.40 10.81
C THR A 784 -18.93 22.71 11.58
N VAL A 785 -18.54 23.27 12.72
CA VAL A 785 -17.68 22.64 13.73
C VAL A 785 -18.54 22.32 14.95
N CYS A 786 -18.40 21.13 15.51
CA CYS A 786 -19.27 20.64 16.56
C CYS A 786 -18.46 19.90 17.63
N ASP A 787 -18.71 20.24 18.91
CA ASP A 787 -18.16 19.52 20.05
C ASP A 787 -19.14 18.43 20.50
N VAL A 788 -18.61 17.25 20.73
CA VAL A 788 -19.33 16.05 21.10
C VAL A 788 -18.70 15.42 22.35
N GLU A 789 -19.49 15.29 23.40
CA GLU A 789 -19.11 14.60 24.63
C GLU A 789 -19.80 13.24 24.67
N VAL A 790 -19.02 12.19 24.87
CA VAL A 790 -19.47 10.80 24.96
C VAL A 790 -19.08 10.24 26.32
N VAL A 791 -20.03 9.71 27.06
CA VAL A 791 -19.78 9.05 28.35
C VAL A 791 -20.05 7.57 28.19
N MET A 792 -19.04 6.75 28.42
CA MET A 792 -19.15 5.29 28.49
C MET A 792 -19.71 4.85 29.84
N GLY A 793 -20.45 3.69 29.88
CA GLY A 793 -21.01 3.10 31.08
C GLY A 793 -22.20 2.19 30.84
#